data_efa43e5e46101717cd11a3c38b2e135f
#
_entry.id   efa43e5e46101717cd11a3c38b2e135f
#
_cell.length_a   1.000
_cell.length_b   1.000
_cell.length_c   1.000
_cell.angle_alpha   90.00
_cell.angle_beta   90.00
_cell.angle_gamma   90.00
#
_symmetry.space_group_name_H-M   'P 1'
#
loop_
_entity.id
_entity.type
_entity.pdbx_description
1 polymer ?
#
loop_
_entity_poly.entity_id
_entity_poly.type
_entity_poly.pdbx_seq_one_letter_code
_entity_poly.pdbx_strand_id
1 'polypeptide(L)'
;MPNHAEQLAQELNLSLKNVQGAIDLIDAGNTIPFIARYRKEATGSMDDQVLRNLGDRLEYLRGLDKRKEEVTGSIEAQNAMTPELQAALAGAKTLAEVEDIYRPYKPKRKTRASIARARGLQPLADATLKQDANFDPQTAANDYLNEEVPDAAAALAGAQDIIAETISDDAHCRAELRRYYHAFGMVKSVKAKDEDSVYTQYYDYTEPVAKIPGHRILAMDRGEREGFLKVSIAVEAERAGGIVAWMFARKKTGGASAAIVEAAALDAYSRLIHPSLENELRAELTAKAAEGAITVFGENLRQLLLQPPIRGKTVMGLDPGYRMGCKVAVVDPTGKVLDTNVVYPVPEFKRVDQAKKTIKSMVLKNEVEVMAIGNGTAGHETEEFAAAVIRELAEEKGLHLQYMVVSEAGASVYSASKLAAEEFPQYDVNLRSAVSIARRLQDPLAELVKIDPKAVGVGQYQHDMPQKRLNETLDGVVEDCVNSVGVDLNTASAPLLARVAGITNATAKNIVAWREEEGAFASRAQLKKVKGLGPKAFEQCAGFLRLPGAKNPLDATAVHPESYLAAKGLLEACGCDAKEIGTDAMQSLPVRVKSRGTKALCEALGVGEPTLMDIVSELCKPGRDVRDSLPKPLLRSDVMGLEDLKPGMELKGTVRNVIDFGAFVDIGVHQDGLVHVSQISDKFIKNPRDALKVGDVVQVKVLSVDTAKKRIALTMKGVPQS
;
A
#
# COMPACT_ATOMS: atom_id res chain seq x y z
N MET A 1 0.42 -18.05 -27.69
CA MET A 1 0.13 -17.13 -26.59
C MET A 1 1.28 -16.14 -26.51
N PRO A 2 1.01 -14.86 -26.24
CA PRO A 2 2.11 -13.92 -26.04
C PRO A 2 2.97 -14.40 -24.87
N ASN A 3 4.26 -14.28 -25.01
CA ASN A 3 5.19 -14.63 -23.95
C ASN A 3 5.09 -13.54 -22.87
N HIS A 4 4.35 -13.81 -21.79
CA HIS A 4 4.18 -12.86 -20.68
C HIS A 4 5.52 -12.34 -20.16
N ALA A 5 6.56 -13.18 -20.17
CA ALA A 5 7.89 -12.79 -19.75
C ALA A 5 8.49 -11.68 -20.64
N GLU A 6 8.30 -11.76 -21.96
CA GLU A 6 8.76 -10.71 -22.88
C GLU A 6 8.04 -9.40 -22.66
N GLN A 7 6.70 -9.47 -22.49
CA GLN A 7 5.90 -8.27 -22.22
C GLN A 7 6.28 -7.62 -20.89
N LEU A 8 6.38 -8.40 -19.81
CA LEU A 8 6.78 -7.91 -18.49
C LEU A 8 8.20 -7.35 -18.49
N ALA A 9 9.13 -8.00 -19.22
CA ALA A 9 10.50 -7.51 -19.36
C ALA A 9 10.54 -6.11 -20.00
N GLN A 10 9.71 -5.88 -21.01
CA GLN A 10 9.57 -4.60 -21.68
C GLN A 10 8.91 -3.53 -20.80
N GLU A 11 7.78 -3.87 -20.17
CA GLU A 11 6.99 -2.96 -19.33
C GLU A 11 7.77 -2.51 -18.08
N LEU A 12 8.52 -3.42 -17.45
CA LEU A 12 9.25 -3.17 -16.20
C LEU A 12 10.73 -2.78 -16.44
N ASN A 13 11.18 -2.76 -17.70
CA ASN A 13 12.56 -2.51 -18.09
C ASN A 13 13.55 -3.46 -17.39
N LEU A 14 13.22 -4.75 -17.38
CA LEU A 14 13.99 -5.82 -16.78
C LEU A 14 14.53 -6.81 -17.84
N SER A 15 15.56 -7.59 -17.50
CA SER A 15 16.04 -8.62 -18.41
C SER A 15 15.06 -9.78 -18.54
N LEU A 16 14.82 -10.26 -19.74
CA LEU A 16 13.90 -11.39 -20.01
C LEU A 16 14.26 -12.63 -19.18
N LYS A 17 15.55 -12.95 -19.07
CA LYS A 17 16.02 -14.09 -18.26
C LYS A 17 15.61 -13.98 -16.81
N ASN A 18 15.75 -12.80 -16.22
CA ASN A 18 15.42 -12.56 -14.81
C ASN A 18 13.92 -12.57 -14.58
N VAL A 19 13.13 -12.01 -15.51
CA VAL A 19 11.66 -12.05 -15.45
C VAL A 19 11.15 -13.48 -15.56
N GLN A 20 11.69 -14.28 -16.49
CA GLN A 20 11.31 -15.70 -16.60
C GLN A 20 11.65 -16.45 -15.32
N GLY A 21 12.85 -16.25 -14.77
CA GLY A 21 13.24 -16.87 -13.50
C GLY A 21 12.31 -16.48 -12.33
N ALA A 22 11.86 -15.23 -12.28
CA ALA A 22 10.89 -14.79 -11.27
C ALA A 22 9.52 -15.46 -11.46
N ILE A 23 9.01 -15.53 -12.70
CA ILE A 23 7.75 -16.23 -13.04
C ILE A 23 7.81 -17.69 -12.63
N ASP A 24 8.89 -18.40 -13.01
CA ASP A 24 9.05 -19.83 -12.70
C ASP A 24 9.04 -20.08 -11.19
N LEU A 25 9.68 -19.21 -10.41
CA LEU A 25 9.69 -19.29 -8.94
C LEU A 25 8.33 -18.99 -8.33
N ILE A 26 7.60 -17.98 -8.83
CA ILE A 26 6.25 -17.66 -8.38
C ILE A 26 5.31 -18.84 -8.69
N ASP A 27 5.38 -19.40 -9.88
CA ASP A 27 4.56 -20.55 -10.31
C ASP A 27 4.87 -21.82 -9.53
N ALA A 28 6.13 -21.99 -9.11
CA ALA A 28 6.51 -23.03 -8.17
C ALA A 28 5.96 -22.80 -6.75
N GLY A 29 5.25 -21.67 -6.51
CA GLY A 29 4.62 -21.31 -5.24
C GLY A 29 5.61 -20.90 -4.15
N ASN A 30 6.72 -20.28 -4.54
CA ASN A 30 7.61 -19.63 -3.58
C ASN A 30 7.04 -18.27 -3.16
N THR A 31 7.29 -17.89 -1.92
CA THR A 31 6.88 -16.59 -1.38
C THR A 31 7.79 -15.48 -1.88
N ILE A 32 7.24 -14.26 -2.02
CA ILE A 32 8.01 -13.11 -2.51
C ILE A 32 9.25 -12.81 -1.65
N PRO A 33 9.16 -12.78 -0.29
CA PRO A 33 10.34 -12.54 0.53
C PRO A 33 11.44 -13.60 0.34
N PHE A 34 11.05 -14.88 0.16
CA PHE A 34 12.01 -15.95 -0.10
C PHE A 34 12.71 -15.77 -1.44
N ILE A 35 11.98 -15.46 -2.50
CA ILE A 35 12.53 -15.19 -3.83
C ILE A 35 13.51 -14.01 -3.76
N ALA A 36 13.09 -12.89 -3.18
CA ALA A 36 13.90 -11.67 -3.06
C ALA A 36 15.22 -11.92 -2.30
N ARG A 37 15.16 -12.72 -1.24
CA ARG A 37 16.31 -12.93 -0.37
C ARG A 37 17.22 -14.06 -0.84
N TYR A 38 16.66 -15.19 -1.28
CA TYR A 38 17.40 -16.45 -1.47
C TYR A 38 17.47 -16.96 -2.91
N ARG A 39 16.88 -16.26 -3.87
CA ARG A 39 16.88 -16.66 -5.30
C ARG A 39 17.37 -15.53 -6.22
N LYS A 40 18.33 -14.75 -5.73
CA LYS A 40 18.87 -13.55 -6.41
C LYS A 40 19.47 -13.83 -7.77
N GLU A 41 20.14 -14.97 -7.95
CA GLU A 41 20.75 -15.38 -9.21
C GLU A 41 19.70 -15.60 -10.31
N ALA A 42 18.56 -16.17 -9.96
CA ALA A 42 17.49 -16.43 -10.91
C ALA A 42 16.74 -15.15 -11.30
N THR A 43 16.65 -14.19 -10.38
CA THR A 43 15.86 -12.97 -10.55
C THR A 43 16.69 -11.72 -10.87
N GLY A 44 18.04 -11.85 -10.86
CA GLY A 44 18.93 -10.69 -11.03
C GLY A 44 18.83 -9.70 -9.87
N SER A 45 18.62 -10.20 -8.65
CA SER A 45 18.53 -9.43 -7.41
C SER A 45 17.33 -8.46 -7.37
N MET A 46 16.19 -8.83 -7.97
CA MET A 46 14.94 -8.09 -7.77
C MET A 46 14.58 -8.04 -6.29
N ASP A 47 14.21 -6.87 -5.81
CA ASP A 47 13.70 -6.71 -4.47
C ASP A 47 12.23 -7.17 -4.34
N ASP A 48 11.73 -7.17 -3.12
CA ASP A 48 10.35 -7.58 -2.79
C ASP A 48 9.31 -6.73 -3.53
N GLN A 49 9.54 -5.43 -3.68
CA GLN A 49 8.61 -4.50 -4.32
C GLN A 49 8.53 -4.70 -5.83
N VAL A 50 9.67 -4.89 -6.49
CA VAL A 50 9.73 -5.22 -7.91
C VAL A 50 9.06 -6.57 -8.18
N LEU A 51 9.31 -7.58 -7.34
CA LEU A 51 8.70 -8.91 -7.47
C LEU A 51 7.18 -8.88 -7.25
N ARG A 52 6.67 -8.08 -6.31
CA ARG A 52 5.21 -7.90 -6.12
C ARG A 52 4.58 -7.23 -7.32
N ASN A 53 5.18 -6.15 -7.83
CA ASN A 53 4.70 -5.48 -9.04
C ASN A 53 4.68 -6.42 -10.25
N LEU A 54 5.72 -7.25 -10.39
CA LEU A 54 5.77 -8.27 -11.45
C LEU A 54 4.66 -9.31 -11.27
N GLY A 55 4.45 -9.81 -10.05
CA GLY A 55 3.39 -10.77 -9.73
C GLY A 55 1.99 -10.23 -10.02
N ASP A 56 1.68 -9.01 -9.55
CA ASP A 56 0.41 -8.34 -9.80
C ASP A 56 0.15 -8.13 -11.30
N ARG A 57 1.20 -7.71 -12.02
CA ARG A 57 1.08 -7.51 -13.47
C ARG A 57 0.93 -8.82 -14.24
N LEU A 58 1.61 -9.88 -13.80
CA LEU A 58 1.47 -11.23 -14.35
C LEU A 58 0.04 -11.75 -14.16
N GLU A 59 -0.54 -11.57 -12.97
CA GLU A 59 -1.91 -11.96 -12.69
C GLU A 59 -2.91 -11.20 -13.59
N TYR A 60 -2.70 -9.88 -13.78
CA TYR A 60 -3.49 -9.10 -14.72
C TYR A 60 -3.40 -9.64 -16.16
N LEU A 61 -2.21 -9.95 -16.66
CA LEU A 61 -2.02 -10.47 -18.02
C LEU A 61 -2.69 -11.84 -18.21
N ARG A 62 -2.58 -12.71 -17.22
CA ARG A 62 -3.26 -14.01 -17.22
C ARG A 62 -4.78 -13.86 -17.18
N GLY A 63 -5.27 -12.89 -16.39
CA GLY A 63 -6.69 -12.52 -16.36
C GLY A 63 -7.18 -11.99 -17.71
N LEU A 64 -6.36 -11.18 -18.39
CA LEU A 64 -6.65 -10.65 -19.72
C LEU A 64 -6.74 -11.79 -20.77
N ASP A 65 -5.78 -12.74 -20.76
CA ASP A 65 -5.80 -13.86 -21.68
C ASP A 65 -7.01 -14.77 -21.45
N LYS A 66 -7.32 -15.06 -20.19
CA LYS A 66 -8.55 -15.80 -19.85
C LYS A 66 -9.79 -15.07 -20.37
N ARG A 67 -9.84 -13.76 -20.24
CA ARG A 67 -10.98 -12.97 -20.77
C ARG A 67 -11.05 -13.02 -22.29
N LYS A 68 -9.93 -12.96 -22.99
CA LYS A 68 -9.86 -13.15 -24.44
C LYS A 68 -10.42 -14.51 -24.86
N GLU A 69 -10.04 -15.59 -24.16
CA GLU A 69 -10.56 -16.93 -24.42
C GLU A 69 -12.07 -17.02 -24.23
N GLU A 70 -12.60 -16.47 -23.11
CA GLU A 70 -14.03 -16.43 -22.85
C GLU A 70 -14.81 -15.67 -23.94
N VAL A 71 -14.28 -14.51 -24.38
CA VAL A 71 -14.88 -13.70 -25.45
C VAL A 71 -14.82 -14.43 -26.78
N THR A 72 -13.68 -15.04 -27.12
CA THR A 72 -13.51 -15.84 -28.34
C THR A 72 -14.54 -16.95 -28.39
N GLY A 73 -14.66 -17.75 -27.31
CA GLY A 73 -15.66 -18.83 -27.25
C GLY A 73 -17.10 -18.33 -27.36
N SER A 74 -17.42 -17.15 -26.79
CA SER A 74 -18.75 -16.55 -26.89
C SER A 74 -19.08 -16.09 -28.32
N ILE A 75 -18.12 -15.56 -29.08
CA ILE A 75 -18.29 -15.12 -30.46
C ILE A 75 -18.37 -16.33 -31.41
N GLU A 76 -17.55 -17.36 -31.17
CA GLU A 76 -17.60 -18.62 -31.93
C GLU A 76 -18.95 -19.33 -31.77
N ALA A 77 -19.50 -19.36 -30.55
CA ALA A 77 -20.83 -19.94 -30.31
C ALA A 77 -21.96 -19.22 -31.08
N GLN A 78 -21.73 -17.97 -31.49
CA GLN A 78 -22.64 -17.19 -32.32
C GLN A 78 -22.35 -17.35 -33.83
N ASN A 79 -21.39 -18.19 -34.25
CA ASN A 79 -20.89 -18.34 -35.61
C ASN A 79 -20.47 -17.00 -36.25
N ALA A 80 -19.95 -16.05 -35.44
CA ALA A 80 -19.62 -14.69 -35.88
C ALA A 80 -18.10 -14.45 -35.92
N MET A 81 -17.26 -15.45 -35.60
CA MET A 81 -15.79 -15.31 -35.60
C MET A 81 -15.26 -15.17 -37.01
N THR A 82 -14.43 -14.17 -37.24
CA THR A 82 -13.67 -13.96 -38.49
C THR A 82 -12.17 -13.92 -38.21
N PRO A 83 -11.30 -14.14 -39.19
CA PRO A 83 -9.85 -14.05 -39.03
C PRO A 83 -9.40 -12.67 -38.52
N GLU A 84 -10.02 -11.60 -39.00
CA GLU A 84 -9.73 -10.20 -38.60
C GLU A 84 -10.11 -9.97 -37.14
N LEU A 85 -11.25 -10.51 -36.71
CA LEU A 85 -11.72 -10.39 -35.31
C LEU A 85 -10.82 -11.17 -34.36
N GLN A 86 -10.42 -12.39 -34.76
CA GLN A 86 -9.46 -13.20 -34.02
C GLN A 86 -8.11 -12.49 -33.86
N ALA A 87 -7.61 -11.86 -34.95
CA ALA A 87 -6.38 -11.06 -34.90
C ALA A 87 -6.52 -9.84 -33.99
N ALA A 88 -7.67 -9.15 -34.04
CA ALA A 88 -7.95 -8.00 -33.17
C ALA A 88 -7.99 -8.39 -31.70
N LEU A 89 -8.68 -9.49 -31.33
CA LEU A 89 -8.69 -10.02 -29.96
C LEU A 89 -7.30 -10.45 -29.49
N ALA A 90 -6.54 -11.13 -30.32
CA ALA A 90 -5.15 -11.52 -30.01
C ALA A 90 -4.27 -10.28 -29.76
N GLY A 91 -4.43 -9.23 -30.57
CA GLY A 91 -3.67 -7.98 -30.47
C GLY A 91 -4.08 -7.04 -29.32
N ALA A 92 -5.26 -7.23 -28.71
CA ALA A 92 -5.75 -6.39 -27.63
C ALA A 92 -4.81 -6.43 -26.42
N LYS A 93 -4.44 -5.27 -25.88
CA LYS A 93 -3.47 -5.12 -24.78
C LYS A 93 -4.13 -4.82 -23.44
N THR A 94 -5.39 -4.42 -23.46
CA THR A 94 -6.16 -4.03 -22.27
C THR A 94 -7.51 -4.71 -22.26
N LEU A 95 -8.08 -4.83 -21.05
CA LEU A 95 -9.44 -5.35 -20.86
C LEU A 95 -10.46 -4.47 -21.59
N ALA A 96 -10.28 -3.14 -21.61
CA ALA A 96 -11.15 -2.21 -22.32
C ALA A 96 -11.18 -2.49 -23.82
N GLU A 97 -10.03 -2.75 -24.44
CA GLU A 97 -9.97 -3.13 -25.86
C GLU A 97 -10.69 -4.45 -26.14
N VAL A 98 -10.55 -5.46 -25.29
CA VAL A 98 -11.27 -6.73 -25.41
C VAL A 98 -12.78 -6.52 -25.29
N GLU A 99 -13.23 -5.72 -24.32
CA GLU A 99 -14.65 -5.43 -24.12
C GLU A 99 -15.24 -4.61 -25.28
N ASP A 100 -14.48 -3.67 -25.86
CA ASP A 100 -14.93 -2.91 -27.04
C ASP A 100 -15.09 -3.83 -28.26
N ILE A 101 -14.14 -4.75 -28.52
CA ILE A 101 -14.26 -5.74 -29.58
C ILE A 101 -15.44 -6.68 -29.35
N TYR A 102 -15.70 -7.07 -28.12
CA TYR A 102 -16.81 -7.97 -27.76
C TYR A 102 -18.19 -7.29 -27.80
N ARG A 103 -18.25 -5.96 -27.72
CA ARG A 103 -19.46 -5.18 -27.53
C ARG A 103 -20.58 -5.46 -28.54
N PRO A 104 -20.33 -5.58 -29.86
CA PRO A 104 -21.32 -5.93 -30.85
C PRO A 104 -21.95 -7.33 -30.63
N TYR A 105 -21.19 -8.25 -30.02
CA TYR A 105 -21.57 -9.67 -29.84
C TYR A 105 -22.13 -9.96 -28.45
N LYS A 106 -22.02 -8.98 -27.54
CA LYS A 106 -22.53 -9.13 -26.17
C LYS A 106 -24.05 -9.20 -26.15
N PRO A 107 -24.65 -10.20 -25.48
CA PRO A 107 -26.12 -10.26 -25.35
C PRO A 107 -26.66 -8.98 -24.72
N LYS A 108 -27.51 -8.27 -25.47
CA LYS A 108 -28.07 -7.02 -25.03
C LYS A 108 -29.49 -7.23 -24.48
N ARG A 109 -29.83 -6.46 -23.46
CA ARG A 109 -31.24 -6.36 -23.00
C ARG A 109 -32.04 -5.62 -24.05
N LYS A 110 -33.38 -5.58 -23.90
CA LYS A 110 -34.32 -4.91 -24.80
C LYS A 110 -33.89 -3.42 -25.00
N THR A 111 -33.33 -3.11 -26.18
CA THR A 111 -32.90 -1.76 -26.59
C THR A 111 -33.83 -1.24 -27.69
N ARG A 112 -33.79 0.09 -27.96
CA ARG A 112 -34.53 0.66 -29.12
C ARG A 112 -34.12 -0.04 -30.40
N ALA A 113 -32.83 -0.24 -30.63
CA ALA A 113 -32.31 -0.94 -31.80
C ALA A 113 -32.79 -2.40 -31.88
N SER A 114 -32.79 -3.14 -30.73
CA SER A 114 -33.29 -4.53 -30.72
C SER A 114 -34.78 -4.62 -31.03
N ILE A 115 -35.59 -3.64 -30.61
CA ILE A 115 -37.01 -3.52 -30.96
C ILE A 115 -37.14 -3.23 -32.46
N ALA A 116 -36.36 -2.29 -32.99
CA ALA A 116 -36.39 -1.97 -34.43
C ALA A 116 -35.95 -3.17 -35.30
N ARG A 117 -34.97 -3.95 -34.86
CA ARG A 117 -34.59 -5.21 -35.53
C ARG A 117 -35.71 -6.23 -35.54
N ALA A 118 -36.42 -6.40 -34.42
CA ALA A 118 -37.56 -7.30 -34.33
C ALA A 118 -38.71 -6.88 -35.26
N ARG A 119 -38.84 -5.59 -35.57
CA ARG A 119 -39.77 -5.02 -36.55
C ARG A 119 -39.32 -5.16 -38.00
N GLY A 120 -38.17 -5.80 -38.26
CA GLY A 120 -37.64 -6.04 -39.61
C GLY A 120 -36.88 -4.89 -40.25
N LEU A 121 -36.46 -3.86 -39.47
CA LEU A 121 -35.85 -2.64 -40.00
C LEU A 121 -34.31 -2.74 -40.22
N GLN A 122 -33.68 -3.89 -39.92
CA GLN A 122 -32.22 -4.07 -40.12
C GLN A 122 -31.78 -3.84 -41.58
N PRO A 123 -32.47 -4.37 -42.63
CA PRO A 123 -32.03 -4.15 -44.01
C PRO A 123 -32.10 -2.66 -44.43
N LEU A 124 -33.09 -1.91 -43.96
CA LEU A 124 -33.17 -0.46 -44.17
C LEU A 124 -32.01 0.29 -43.54
N ALA A 125 -31.67 -0.08 -42.31
CA ALA A 125 -30.51 0.50 -41.58
C ALA A 125 -29.22 0.20 -42.32
N ASP A 126 -29.00 -1.04 -42.77
CA ASP A 126 -27.79 -1.46 -43.51
C ASP A 126 -27.65 -0.75 -44.85
N ALA A 127 -28.73 -0.61 -45.59
CA ALA A 127 -28.74 0.13 -46.86
C ALA A 127 -28.46 1.62 -46.66
N THR A 128 -29.05 2.23 -45.62
CA THR A 128 -28.81 3.64 -45.24
C THR A 128 -27.38 3.85 -44.81
N LEU A 129 -26.78 2.94 -44.01
CA LEU A 129 -25.42 3.04 -43.52
C LEU A 129 -24.37 2.89 -44.64
N LYS A 130 -24.67 2.16 -45.72
CA LYS A 130 -23.81 2.07 -46.94
C LYS A 130 -23.62 3.40 -47.61
N GLN A 131 -24.63 4.29 -47.51
CA GLN A 131 -24.60 5.64 -48.07
C GLN A 131 -24.33 5.62 -49.59
N ASP A 132 -25.04 4.78 -50.33
CA ASP A 132 -25.04 4.80 -51.79
C ASP A 132 -25.68 6.09 -52.25
N ALA A 133 -25.07 6.80 -53.22
CA ALA A 133 -25.52 8.07 -53.72
C ALA A 133 -26.89 8.00 -54.43
N ASN A 134 -27.26 6.82 -54.95
CA ASN A 134 -28.50 6.56 -55.61
C ASN A 134 -29.60 6.01 -54.71
N PHE A 135 -29.27 5.72 -53.44
CA PHE A 135 -30.25 5.18 -52.48
C PHE A 135 -31.00 6.32 -51.76
N ASP A 136 -32.30 6.32 -51.91
CA ASP A 136 -33.18 7.23 -51.15
C ASP A 136 -33.86 6.50 -49.97
N PRO A 137 -33.40 6.72 -48.73
CA PRO A 137 -33.98 6.10 -47.55
C PRO A 137 -35.44 6.43 -47.32
N GLN A 138 -35.87 7.63 -47.74
CA GLN A 138 -37.29 8.07 -47.60
C GLN A 138 -38.24 7.20 -48.42
N THR A 139 -37.88 6.98 -49.68
CA THR A 139 -38.65 6.11 -50.57
C THR A 139 -38.60 4.66 -50.13
N ALA A 140 -37.40 4.16 -49.78
CA ALA A 140 -37.18 2.77 -49.32
C ALA A 140 -37.93 2.45 -48.03
N ALA A 141 -38.12 3.41 -47.14
CA ALA A 141 -38.84 3.21 -45.88
C ALA A 141 -40.27 2.73 -46.04
N ASN A 142 -40.91 3.03 -47.17
CA ASN A 142 -42.28 2.59 -47.43
C ASN A 142 -42.38 1.06 -47.62
N ASP A 143 -41.30 0.38 -47.99
CA ASP A 143 -41.28 -1.07 -48.17
C ASP A 143 -41.25 -1.84 -46.82
N TYR A 144 -41.09 -1.14 -45.71
CA TYR A 144 -40.95 -1.71 -44.35
C TYR A 144 -42.16 -1.42 -43.45
N LEU A 145 -43.27 -0.91 -44.04
CA LEU A 145 -44.46 -0.62 -43.26
C LEU A 145 -45.18 -1.92 -42.87
N ASN A 146 -45.60 -1.99 -41.61
CA ASN A 146 -46.35 -3.11 -41.05
C ASN A 146 -47.16 -2.63 -39.83
N GLU A 147 -47.89 -3.53 -39.14
CA GLU A 147 -48.71 -3.17 -37.97
C GLU A 147 -47.95 -2.46 -36.85
N GLU A 148 -46.68 -2.76 -36.69
CA GLU A 148 -45.81 -2.13 -35.68
C GLU A 148 -45.01 -0.91 -36.21
N VAL A 149 -45.02 -0.68 -37.53
CA VAL A 149 -44.30 0.40 -38.22
C VAL A 149 -45.33 1.15 -39.11
N PRO A 150 -46.05 2.12 -38.55
CA PRO A 150 -47.23 2.69 -39.19
C PRO A 150 -46.93 3.62 -40.38
N ASP A 151 -45.73 4.19 -40.43
CA ASP A 151 -45.33 5.16 -41.48
C ASP A 151 -43.80 5.13 -41.73
N ALA A 152 -43.41 5.78 -42.83
CA ALA A 152 -42.02 5.89 -43.23
C ALA A 152 -41.13 6.61 -42.19
N ALA A 153 -41.71 7.55 -41.44
CA ALA A 153 -40.98 8.25 -40.39
C ALA A 153 -40.63 7.30 -39.23
N ALA A 154 -41.56 6.43 -38.84
CA ALA A 154 -41.33 5.39 -37.85
C ALA A 154 -40.29 4.35 -38.32
N ALA A 155 -40.33 3.97 -39.61
CA ALA A 155 -39.33 3.09 -40.21
C ALA A 155 -37.92 3.70 -40.18
N LEU A 156 -37.80 4.97 -40.59
CA LEU A 156 -36.51 5.69 -40.57
C LEU A 156 -35.99 5.92 -39.15
N ALA A 157 -36.86 6.24 -38.18
CA ALA A 157 -36.48 6.37 -36.78
C ALA A 157 -35.92 5.04 -36.21
N GLY A 158 -36.57 3.92 -36.53
CA GLY A 158 -36.08 2.60 -36.13
C GLY A 158 -34.76 2.22 -36.81
N ALA A 159 -34.58 2.53 -38.09
CA ALA A 159 -33.31 2.34 -38.80
C ALA A 159 -32.21 3.23 -38.20
N GLN A 160 -32.53 4.47 -37.84
CA GLN A 160 -31.60 5.37 -37.17
C GLN A 160 -31.16 4.85 -35.78
N ASP A 161 -32.08 4.27 -34.98
CA ASP A 161 -31.72 3.64 -33.70
C ASP A 161 -30.78 2.45 -33.89
N ILE A 162 -30.93 1.64 -34.94
CA ILE A 162 -30.04 0.54 -35.30
C ILE A 162 -28.66 1.09 -35.69
N ILE A 163 -28.59 2.11 -36.53
CA ILE A 163 -27.36 2.76 -36.97
C ILE A 163 -26.65 3.36 -35.78
N ALA A 164 -27.35 4.07 -34.89
CA ALA A 164 -26.77 4.66 -33.70
C ALA A 164 -26.16 3.60 -32.76
N GLU A 165 -26.81 2.47 -32.58
CA GLU A 165 -26.24 1.36 -31.78
C GLU A 165 -25.02 0.76 -32.47
N THR A 166 -25.04 0.56 -33.79
CA THR A 166 -23.91 0.05 -34.57
C THR A 166 -22.68 0.99 -34.45
N ILE A 167 -22.88 2.30 -34.55
CA ILE A 167 -21.83 3.31 -34.34
C ILE A 167 -21.30 3.27 -32.93
N SER A 168 -22.20 3.13 -31.93
CA SER A 168 -21.79 3.10 -30.51
C SER A 168 -20.96 1.89 -30.13
N ASP A 169 -21.08 0.80 -30.89
CA ASP A 169 -20.38 -0.46 -30.69
C ASP A 169 -19.03 -0.53 -31.48
N ASP A 170 -18.77 0.47 -32.31
CA ASP A 170 -17.53 0.51 -33.10
C ASP A 170 -16.31 0.75 -32.20
N ALA A 171 -15.43 -0.24 -32.15
CA ALA A 171 -14.24 -0.23 -31.28
C ALA A 171 -13.27 0.89 -31.64
N HIS A 172 -13.12 1.22 -32.95
CA HIS A 172 -12.22 2.27 -33.40
C HIS A 172 -12.73 3.66 -33.00
N CYS A 173 -14.03 3.90 -33.17
CA CYS A 173 -14.68 5.13 -32.74
C CYS A 173 -14.52 5.34 -31.22
N ARG A 174 -14.74 4.30 -30.43
CA ARG A 174 -14.56 4.36 -28.98
C ARG A 174 -13.12 4.65 -28.58
N ALA A 175 -12.15 4.02 -29.23
CA ALA A 175 -10.74 4.24 -28.97
C ALA A 175 -10.31 5.69 -29.27
N GLU A 176 -10.79 6.28 -30.41
CA GLU A 176 -10.53 7.68 -30.76
C GLU A 176 -11.14 8.65 -29.75
N LEU A 177 -12.40 8.43 -29.37
CA LEU A 177 -13.06 9.27 -28.38
C LEU A 177 -12.43 9.11 -26.98
N ARG A 178 -12.02 7.91 -26.59
CA ARG A 178 -11.30 7.70 -25.31
C ARG A 178 -10.01 8.53 -25.30
N ARG A 179 -9.22 8.53 -26.39
CA ARG A 179 -8.04 9.39 -26.50
C ARG A 179 -8.39 10.88 -26.39
N TYR A 180 -9.48 11.29 -27.04
CA TYR A 180 -9.97 12.68 -26.96
C TYR A 180 -10.36 13.06 -25.52
N TYR A 181 -11.06 12.20 -24.79
CA TYR A 181 -11.44 12.42 -23.39
C TYR A 181 -10.24 12.51 -22.46
N HIS A 182 -9.24 11.65 -22.62
CA HIS A 182 -8.01 11.74 -21.84
C HIS A 182 -7.24 13.03 -22.10
N ALA A 183 -7.21 13.51 -23.34
CA ALA A 183 -6.45 14.70 -23.72
C ALA A 183 -7.16 16.02 -23.34
N PHE A 184 -8.49 16.08 -23.50
CA PHE A 184 -9.26 17.31 -23.41
C PHE A 184 -10.38 17.27 -22.38
N GLY A 185 -10.61 16.14 -21.73
CA GLY A 185 -11.63 16.00 -20.70
C GLY A 185 -11.35 16.84 -19.47
N MET A 186 -12.40 17.38 -18.89
CA MET A 186 -12.36 18.15 -17.65
C MET A 186 -13.21 17.44 -16.60
N VAL A 187 -12.63 17.12 -15.46
CA VAL A 187 -13.42 16.72 -14.28
C VAL A 187 -14.14 17.94 -13.76
N LYS A 188 -15.44 17.87 -13.70
CA LYS A 188 -16.31 18.96 -13.22
C LYS A 188 -17.09 18.47 -12.00
N SER A 189 -17.04 19.25 -10.92
CA SER A 189 -17.83 19.03 -9.71
C SER A 189 -18.71 20.24 -9.43
N VAL A 190 -19.96 20.00 -9.11
CA VAL A 190 -20.94 21.02 -8.75
C VAL A 190 -21.64 20.64 -7.46
N LYS A 191 -22.12 21.65 -6.73
CA LYS A 191 -22.94 21.50 -5.52
C LYS A 191 -24.23 20.74 -5.84
N ALA A 192 -24.53 19.68 -5.09
CA ALA A 192 -25.76 18.90 -5.23
C ALA A 192 -26.83 19.25 -4.18
N LYS A 193 -26.40 19.74 -2.99
CA LYS A 193 -27.29 20.20 -1.91
C LYS A 193 -26.89 21.60 -1.48
N ASP A 194 -27.87 22.41 -1.07
CA ASP A 194 -27.62 23.77 -0.59
C ASP A 194 -27.28 23.80 0.91
N GLU A 195 -26.21 23.07 1.26
CA GLU A 195 -25.69 22.95 2.61
C GLU A 195 -24.17 23.14 2.60
N ASP A 196 -23.63 23.75 3.64
CA ASP A 196 -22.20 23.80 3.82
C ASP A 196 -21.64 22.45 4.27
N SER A 197 -20.51 22.07 3.71
CA SER A 197 -19.85 20.80 4.03
C SER A 197 -18.34 20.94 3.94
N VAL A 198 -17.62 19.88 4.32
CA VAL A 198 -16.18 19.77 4.12
C VAL A 198 -15.77 19.78 2.64
N TYR A 199 -16.73 19.66 1.72
CA TYR A 199 -16.53 19.63 0.25
C TYR A 199 -16.72 20.99 -0.40
N THR A 200 -16.88 22.09 0.34
CA THR A 200 -17.14 23.45 -0.18
C THR A 200 -16.15 23.86 -1.28
N GLN A 201 -14.89 23.47 -1.17
CA GLN A 201 -13.87 23.74 -2.20
C GLN A 201 -14.14 23.06 -3.57
N TYR A 202 -15.06 22.10 -3.63
CA TYR A 202 -15.45 21.37 -4.83
C TYR A 202 -16.85 21.72 -5.33
N TYR A 203 -17.53 22.72 -4.77
CA TYR A 203 -18.90 23.10 -5.16
C TYR A 203 -19.01 23.75 -6.54
N ASP A 204 -17.95 24.35 -7.03
CA ASP A 204 -17.77 24.80 -8.41
C ASP A 204 -16.32 24.59 -8.81
N TYR A 205 -16.01 23.35 -9.19
CA TYR A 205 -14.63 22.93 -9.41
C TYR A 205 -14.47 22.30 -10.79
N THR A 206 -13.40 22.67 -11.50
CA THR A 206 -13.09 22.12 -12.81
C THR A 206 -11.57 21.97 -12.97
N GLU A 207 -11.10 20.77 -13.36
CA GLU A 207 -9.69 20.49 -13.59
C GLU A 207 -9.49 19.49 -14.72
N PRO A 208 -8.43 19.62 -15.56
CA PRO A 208 -8.15 18.67 -16.63
C PRO A 208 -7.94 17.23 -16.12
N VAL A 209 -8.57 16.26 -16.78
CA VAL A 209 -8.39 14.81 -16.51
C VAL A 209 -6.92 14.42 -16.46
N ALA A 210 -6.13 14.92 -17.39
CA ALA A 210 -4.70 14.58 -17.49
C ALA A 210 -3.84 15.09 -16.32
N LYS A 211 -4.33 16.01 -15.50
CA LYS A 211 -3.55 16.70 -14.46
C LYS A 211 -4.08 16.52 -13.05
N ILE A 212 -5.32 16.12 -12.90
CA ILE A 212 -6.00 16.05 -11.61
C ILE A 212 -5.31 15.07 -10.65
N PRO A 213 -4.93 15.50 -9.42
CA PRO A 213 -4.36 14.61 -8.43
C PRO A 213 -5.37 13.60 -7.87
N GLY A 214 -4.90 12.38 -7.54
CA GLY A 214 -5.75 11.30 -7.05
C GLY A 214 -6.54 11.64 -5.79
N HIS A 215 -5.95 12.37 -4.84
CA HIS A 215 -6.65 12.75 -3.61
C HIS A 215 -7.89 13.64 -3.85
N ARG A 216 -7.89 14.44 -4.92
CA ARG A 216 -9.07 15.24 -5.31
C ARG A 216 -10.17 14.38 -5.91
N ILE A 217 -9.80 13.38 -6.71
CA ILE A 217 -10.76 12.39 -7.23
C ILE A 217 -11.44 11.68 -6.07
N LEU A 218 -10.67 11.12 -5.13
CA LEU A 218 -11.24 10.40 -3.98
C LEU A 218 -12.10 11.29 -3.07
N ALA A 219 -11.72 12.58 -2.92
CA ALA A 219 -12.51 13.56 -2.19
C ALA A 219 -13.86 13.82 -2.86
N MET A 220 -13.85 14.03 -4.18
CA MET A 220 -15.07 14.29 -4.95
C MET A 220 -15.97 13.05 -5.03
N ASP A 221 -15.40 11.85 -5.21
CA ASP A 221 -16.15 10.59 -5.19
C ASP A 221 -16.85 10.35 -3.85
N ARG A 222 -16.18 10.68 -2.73
CA ARG A 222 -16.79 10.64 -1.40
C ARG A 222 -17.90 11.67 -1.27
N GLY A 223 -17.67 12.92 -1.68
CA GLY A 223 -18.67 13.98 -1.63
C GLY A 223 -19.91 13.68 -2.48
N GLU A 224 -19.75 13.01 -3.62
CA GLU A 224 -20.85 12.54 -4.46
C GLU A 224 -21.63 11.40 -3.79
N ARG A 225 -20.94 10.42 -3.22
CA ARG A 225 -21.57 9.31 -2.49
C ARG A 225 -22.36 9.80 -1.26
N GLU A 226 -21.87 10.83 -0.58
CA GLU A 226 -22.55 11.48 0.54
C GLU A 226 -23.65 12.44 0.08
N GLY A 227 -23.78 12.66 -1.25
CA GLY A 227 -24.81 13.46 -1.86
C GLY A 227 -24.62 14.98 -1.78
N PHE A 228 -23.42 15.45 -1.49
CA PHE A 228 -23.06 16.89 -1.49
C PHE A 228 -22.59 17.39 -2.85
N LEU A 229 -22.03 16.50 -3.67
CA LEU A 229 -21.49 16.84 -4.97
C LEU A 229 -22.17 16.03 -6.08
N LYS A 230 -22.14 16.60 -7.30
CA LYS A 230 -22.40 15.89 -8.55
C LYS A 230 -21.15 16.03 -9.41
N VAL A 231 -20.52 14.91 -9.75
CA VAL A 231 -19.25 14.87 -10.47
C VAL A 231 -19.47 14.32 -11.88
N SER A 232 -18.88 14.96 -12.88
CA SER A 232 -18.99 14.58 -14.28
C SER A 232 -17.69 14.82 -15.03
N ILE A 233 -17.57 14.18 -16.20
CA ILE A 233 -16.50 14.49 -17.16
C ILE A 233 -17.07 15.32 -18.27
N ALA A 234 -16.69 16.59 -18.32
CA ALA A 234 -17.08 17.51 -19.36
C ALA A 234 -16.07 17.49 -20.53
N VAL A 235 -16.58 17.45 -21.74
CA VAL A 235 -15.84 17.66 -22.99
C VAL A 235 -16.64 18.61 -23.88
N GLU A 236 -16.00 19.19 -24.88
CA GLU A 236 -16.69 19.99 -25.89
C GLU A 236 -17.56 19.06 -26.74
N ALA A 237 -18.86 19.02 -26.43
CA ALA A 237 -19.82 18.05 -26.96
C ALA A 237 -19.96 18.15 -28.47
N GLU A 238 -19.99 19.38 -29.04
CA GLU A 238 -20.07 19.61 -30.49
C GLU A 238 -18.86 19.01 -31.23
N ARG A 239 -17.67 19.19 -30.65
CA ARG A 239 -16.44 18.68 -31.25
C ARG A 239 -16.36 17.15 -31.14
N ALA A 240 -16.69 16.58 -29.98
CA ALA A 240 -16.70 15.13 -29.80
C ALA A 240 -17.75 14.44 -30.68
N GLY A 241 -18.97 14.97 -30.72
CA GLY A 241 -20.03 14.51 -31.67
C GLY A 241 -19.62 14.69 -33.12
N GLY A 242 -18.94 15.80 -33.45
CA GLY A 242 -18.41 16.06 -34.76
C GLY A 242 -17.35 15.06 -35.22
N ILE A 243 -16.53 14.53 -34.30
CA ILE A 243 -15.59 13.44 -34.60
C ILE A 243 -16.34 12.19 -35.03
N VAL A 244 -17.40 11.79 -34.29
CA VAL A 244 -18.22 10.62 -34.64
C VAL A 244 -18.90 10.82 -35.98
N ALA A 245 -19.55 11.98 -36.18
CA ALA A 245 -20.19 12.30 -37.43
C ALA A 245 -19.21 12.29 -38.62
N TRP A 246 -18.00 12.81 -38.44
CA TRP A 246 -16.97 12.78 -39.49
C TRP A 246 -16.48 11.36 -39.81
N MET A 247 -16.42 10.46 -38.85
CA MET A 247 -15.99 9.07 -39.04
C MET A 247 -17.00 8.28 -39.88
N PHE A 248 -18.32 8.53 -39.71
CA PHE A 248 -19.35 7.71 -40.30
C PHE A 248 -20.14 8.38 -41.42
N ALA A 249 -20.38 9.69 -41.41
CA ALA A 249 -21.18 10.37 -42.40
C ALA A 249 -20.38 10.84 -43.61
N ARG A 250 -20.70 10.31 -44.80
CA ARG A 250 -20.06 10.65 -46.10
C ARG A 250 -20.76 11.86 -46.75
N LYS A 251 -20.65 13.04 -46.12
CA LYS A 251 -21.39 14.26 -46.53
C LYS A 251 -21.31 14.63 -48.02
N LYS A 252 -20.17 14.31 -48.70
CA LYS A 252 -19.94 14.67 -50.12
C LYS A 252 -20.45 13.62 -51.10
N THR A 253 -20.56 12.35 -50.70
CA THR A 253 -20.82 11.23 -51.60
C THR A 253 -21.99 10.35 -51.20
N GLY A 254 -22.50 10.50 -49.98
CA GLY A 254 -23.48 9.59 -49.36
C GLY A 254 -24.96 9.92 -49.67
N GLY A 255 -25.24 10.87 -50.55
CA GLY A 255 -26.59 11.21 -50.96
C GLY A 255 -27.52 11.58 -49.78
N ALA A 256 -28.81 11.24 -49.89
CA ALA A 256 -29.81 11.48 -48.84
C ALA A 256 -29.55 10.71 -47.54
N SER A 257 -28.86 9.57 -47.62
CA SER A 257 -28.50 8.75 -46.46
C SER A 257 -27.52 9.44 -45.53
N ALA A 258 -26.64 10.33 -46.05
CA ALA A 258 -25.60 10.97 -45.25
C ALA A 258 -26.15 11.81 -44.08
N ALA A 259 -27.25 12.51 -44.29
CA ALA A 259 -27.92 13.31 -43.25
C ALA A 259 -28.52 12.41 -42.12
N ILE A 260 -29.07 11.27 -42.48
CA ILE A 260 -29.61 10.29 -41.50
C ILE A 260 -28.49 9.66 -40.70
N VAL A 261 -27.38 9.28 -41.35
CA VAL A 261 -26.21 8.71 -40.67
C VAL A 261 -25.54 9.75 -39.76
N GLU A 262 -25.48 11.03 -40.20
CA GLU A 262 -24.97 12.11 -39.33
C GLU A 262 -25.84 12.29 -38.08
N ALA A 263 -27.14 12.33 -38.22
CA ALA A 263 -28.08 12.42 -37.11
C ALA A 263 -27.98 11.21 -36.17
N ALA A 264 -27.83 9.98 -36.74
CA ALA A 264 -27.60 8.76 -35.96
C ALA A 264 -26.26 8.79 -35.22
N ALA A 265 -25.21 9.35 -35.81
CA ALA A 265 -23.90 9.49 -35.20
C ALA A 265 -23.91 10.45 -34.00
N LEU A 266 -24.62 11.59 -34.12
CA LEU A 266 -24.79 12.54 -33.04
C LEU A 266 -25.65 11.96 -31.91
N ASP A 267 -26.71 11.20 -32.23
CA ASP A 267 -27.50 10.46 -31.22
C ASP A 267 -26.67 9.36 -30.54
N ALA A 268 -25.92 8.58 -31.33
CA ALA A 268 -25.01 7.56 -30.79
C ALA A 268 -24.02 8.18 -29.78
N TYR A 269 -23.41 9.32 -30.13
CA TYR A 269 -22.52 10.02 -29.23
C TYR A 269 -23.23 10.46 -27.94
N SER A 270 -24.31 11.23 -28.06
CA SER A 270 -24.91 11.87 -26.88
C SER A 270 -25.65 10.88 -25.96
N ARG A 271 -26.29 9.88 -26.50
CA ARG A 271 -27.13 8.94 -25.75
C ARG A 271 -26.40 7.66 -25.33
N LEU A 272 -25.46 7.18 -26.12
CA LEU A 272 -24.84 5.87 -25.91
C LEU A 272 -23.35 5.95 -25.55
N ILE A 273 -22.54 6.72 -26.31
CA ILE A 273 -21.09 6.72 -26.17
C ILE A 273 -20.66 7.61 -25.01
N HIS A 274 -21.12 8.87 -24.97
CA HIS A 274 -20.71 9.83 -23.95
C HIS A 274 -20.97 9.31 -22.52
N PRO A 275 -22.16 8.85 -22.13
CA PRO A 275 -22.39 8.33 -20.78
C PRO A 275 -21.55 7.10 -20.44
N SER A 276 -21.29 6.25 -21.46
CA SER A 276 -20.46 5.06 -21.30
C SER A 276 -18.99 5.41 -21.08
N LEU A 277 -18.42 6.32 -21.88
CA LEU A 277 -17.02 6.76 -21.76
C LEU A 277 -16.80 7.61 -20.50
N GLU A 278 -17.78 8.43 -20.12
CA GLU A 278 -17.73 9.17 -18.86
C GLU A 278 -17.60 8.24 -17.66
N ASN A 279 -18.48 7.22 -17.58
CA ASN A 279 -18.43 6.22 -16.51
C ASN A 279 -17.11 5.42 -16.52
N GLU A 280 -16.62 5.04 -17.70
CA GLU A 280 -15.37 4.33 -17.89
C GLU A 280 -14.19 5.15 -17.39
N LEU A 281 -14.09 6.41 -17.81
CA LEU A 281 -13.00 7.30 -17.43
C LEU A 281 -13.06 7.66 -15.94
N ARG A 282 -14.26 7.87 -15.39
CA ARG A 282 -14.40 8.07 -13.94
C ARG A 282 -13.92 6.86 -13.16
N ALA A 283 -14.33 5.65 -13.55
CA ALA A 283 -13.87 4.42 -12.92
C ALA A 283 -12.35 4.24 -13.00
N GLU A 284 -11.74 4.57 -14.15
CA GLU A 284 -10.29 4.55 -14.36
C GLU A 284 -9.57 5.55 -13.42
N LEU A 285 -10.07 6.79 -13.35
CA LEU A 285 -9.50 7.82 -12.47
C LEU A 285 -9.59 7.41 -11.00
N THR A 286 -10.73 6.88 -10.56
CA THR A 286 -10.94 6.38 -9.21
C THR A 286 -10.01 5.21 -8.89
N ALA A 287 -9.88 4.23 -9.80
CA ALA A 287 -8.98 3.10 -9.62
C ALA A 287 -7.52 3.54 -9.51
N LYS A 288 -7.06 4.43 -10.39
CA LYS A 288 -5.71 5.00 -10.35
C LYS A 288 -5.45 5.80 -9.07
N ALA A 289 -6.43 6.58 -8.63
CA ALA A 289 -6.36 7.36 -7.39
C ALA A 289 -6.28 6.44 -6.16
N ALA A 290 -7.07 5.37 -6.14
CA ALA A 290 -7.05 4.38 -5.07
C ALA A 290 -5.71 3.64 -4.99
N GLU A 291 -5.14 3.17 -6.12
CA GLU A 291 -3.82 2.52 -6.12
C GLU A 291 -2.72 3.46 -5.61
N GLY A 292 -2.72 4.74 -6.02
CA GLY A 292 -1.79 5.74 -5.49
C GLY A 292 -1.92 5.92 -3.98
N ALA A 293 -3.15 5.99 -3.47
CA ALA A 293 -3.39 6.15 -2.04
C ALA A 293 -3.04 4.88 -1.23
N ILE A 294 -3.28 3.68 -1.79
CA ILE A 294 -2.86 2.39 -1.20
C ILE A 294 -1.34 2.31 -1.10
N THR A 295 -0.63 2.72 -2.15
CA THR A 295 0.85 2.76 -2.17
C THR A 295 1.39 3.64 -1.05
N VAL A 296 0.85 4.85 -0.91
CA VAL A 296 1.23 5.79 0.17
C VAL A 296 0.98 5.19 1.54
N PHE A 297 -0.18 4.55 1.71
CA PHE A 297 -0.50 3.89 2.98
C PHE A 297 0.50 2.77 3.28
N GLY A 298 0.84 1.94 2.30
CA GLY A 298 1.84 0.89 2.43
C GLY A 298 3.22 1.42 2.83
N GLU A 299 3.68 2.52 2.21
CA GLU A 299 4.94 3.18 2.54
C GLU A 299 4.94 3.71 3.98
N ASN A 300 3.89 4.39 4.40
CA ASN A 300 3.76 4.89 5.77
C ASN A 300 3.71 3.74 6.79
N LEU A 301 2.97 2.67 6.49
CA LEU A 301 2.93 1.48 7.34
C LEU A 301 4.31 0.83 7.47
N ARG A 302 5.06 0.68 6.37
CA ARG A 302 6.43 0.15 6.37
C ARG A 302 7.33 0.94 7.31
N GLN A 303 7.26 2.27 7.26
CA GLN A 303 8.06 3.15 8.12
C GLN A 303 7.67 3.01 9.60
N LEU A 304 6.39 2.87 9.92
CA LEU A 304 5.93 2.62 11.29
C LEU A 304 6.44 1.28 11.84
N LEU A 305 6.37 0.23 11.03
CA LEU A 305 6.81 -1.12 11.41
C LEU A 305 8.34 -1.21 11.58
N LEU A 306 9.09 -0.48 10.77
CA LEU A 306 10.55 -0.48 10.78
C LEU A 306 11.16 0.59 11.71
N GLN A 307 10.37 1.23 12.56
CA GLN A 307 10.91 2.13 13.58
C GLN A 307 11.93 1.39 14.47
N PRO A 308 13.09 2.03 14.79
CA PRO A 308 14.11 1.41 15.65
C PRO A 308 13.56 1.08 17.02
N PRO A 309 13.79 -0.14 17.53
CA PRO A 309 13.35 -0.57 18.85
C PRO A 309 14.25 0.00 19.94
N ILE A 310 13.70 0.18 21.14
CA ILE A 310 14.46 0.46 22.37
C ILE A 310 14.55 -0.82 23.19
N ARG A 311 15.52 -1.66 22.85
CA ARG A 311 15.69 -2.99 23.45
C ARG A 311 16.36 -2.94 24.82
N GLY A 312 16.10 -3.96 25.63
CA GLY A 312 16.82 -4.21 26.89
C GLY A 312 16.48 -3.23 28.00
N LYS A 313 15.39 -2.48 27.90
CA LYS A 313 14.95 -1.49 28.89
C LYS A 313 13.67 -1.93 29.59
N THR A 314 13.57 -1.63 30.90
CA THR A 314 12.32 -1.68 31.64
C THR A 314 11.49 -0.45 31.27
N VAL A 315 10.29 -0.65 30.74
CA VAL A 315 9.44 0.43 30.21
C VAL A 315 8.14 0.53 30.99
N MET A 316 7.77 1.77 31.35
CA MET A 316 6.44 2.09 31.87
C MET A 316 5.58 2.64 30.74
N GLY A 317 4.49 1.96 30.41
CA GLY A 317 3.47 2.44 29.45
C GLY A 317 2.37 3.20 30.18
N LEU A 318 2.04 4.37 29.63
CA LEU A 318 0.97 5.25 30.08
C LEU A 318 -0.06 5.36 28.96
N ASP A 319 -1.27 4.85 29.19
CA ASP A 319 -2.43 4.97 28.29
C ASP A 319 -3.33 6.09 28.80
N PRO A 320 -3.29 7.28 28.19
CA PRO A 320 -4.00 8.45 28.67
C PRO A 320 -5.52 8.29 28.66
N GLY A 321 -6.22 8.95 29.58
CA GLY A 321 -7.67 9.00 29.56
C GLY A 321 -8.24 9.91 30.66
N TYR A 322 -9.23 10.71 30.30
CA TYR A 322 -9.88 11.61 31.26
C TYR A 322 -10.73 10.87 32.28
N ARG A 323 -11.85 10.28 31.85
CA ARG A 323 -12.88 9.74 32.77
C ARG A 323 -12.44 8.48 33.50
N MET A 324 -11.76 7.58 32.80
CA MET A 324 -11.37 6.27 33.34
C MET A 324 -9.95 6.29 33.92
N GLY A 325 -9.31 7.46 34.01
CA GLY A 325 -7.94 7.63 34.45
C GLY A 325 -6.92 7.14 33.42
N CYS A 326 -5.65 7.45 33.66
CA CYS A 326 -4.51 6.95 32.91
C CYS A 326 -4.14 5.55 33.41
N LYS A 327 -4.12 4.57 32.50
CA LYS A 327 -3.73 3.19 32.80
C LYS A 327 -2.21 3.09 32.69
N VAL A 328 -1.64 2.38 33.63
CA VAL A 328 -0.19 2.25 33.77
C VAL A 328 0.16 0.77 33.75
N ALA A 329 1.16 0.41 32.95
CA ALA A 329 1.76 -0.91 32.95
C ALA A 329 3.27 -0.80 32.91
N VAL A 330 3.96 -1.59 33.72
CA VAL A 330 5.43 -1.72 33.67
C VAL A 330 5.77 -3.06 33.07
N VAL A 331 6.65 -3.06 32.05
CA VAL A 331 7.15 -4.28 31.42
C VAL A 331 8.67 -4.37 31.57
N ASP A 332 9.16 -5.59 31.80
CA ASP A 332 10.58 -5.88 31.86
C ASP A 332 11.24 -5.84 30.45
N PRO A 333 12.56 -5.97 30.33
CA PRO A 333 13.25 -5.98 29.03
C PRO A 333 12.79 -7.04 28.04
N THR A 334 12.05 -8.07 28.49
CA THR A 334 11.48 -9.13 27.65
C THR A 334 10.01 -8.87 27.26
N GLY A 335 9.43 -7.77 27.76
CA GLY A 335 8.04 -7.42 27.54
C GLY A 335 7.06 -8.11 28.51
N LYS A 336 7.55 -8.81 29.54
CA LYS A 336 6.71 -9.39 30.59
C LYS A 336 6.19 -8.30 31.52
N VAL A 337 4.92 -8.35 31.85
CA VAL A 337 4.28 -7.38 32.76
C VAL A 337 4.76 -7.62 34.19
N LEU A 338 5.33 -6.58 34.82
CA LEU A 338 5.79 -6.58 36.21
C LEU A 338 4.76 -5.97 37.15
N ASP A 339 4.10 -4.88 36.73
CA ASP A 339 3.18 -4.12 37.60
C ASP A 339 2.14 -3.39 36.74
N THR A 340 0.95 -3.15 37.31
CA THR A 340 -0.12 -2.39 36.66
C THR A 340 -0.85 -1.52 37.66
N ASN A 341 -1.35 -0.36 37.22
CA ASN A 341 -2.14 0.55 38.04
C ASN A 341 -3.05 1.44 37.18
N VAL A 342 -3.93 2.20 37.84
CA VAL A 342 -4.71 3.29 37.23
C VAL A 342 -4.48 4.54 38.06
N VAL A 343 -4.08 5.63 37.43
CA VAL A 343 -3.82 6.92 38.08
C VAL A 343 -4.64 8.03 37.42
N TYR A 344 -4.84 9.12 38.15
CA TYR A 344 -5.62 10.27 37.66
C TYR A 344 -4.69 11.52 37.60
N PRO A 345 -3.93 11.68 36.52
CA PRO A 345 -2.95 12.75 36.40
C PRO A 345 -3.57 14.13 36.12
N VAL A 346 -4.84 14.19 35.71
CA VAL A 346 -5.50 15.42 35.28
C VAL A 346 -5.97 16.21 36.50
N PRO A 347 -5.70 17.54 36.56
CA PRO A 347 -5.98 18.40 37.74
C PRO A 347 -7.45 18.40 38.18
N GLU A 348 -8.40 18.25 37.24
CA GLU A 348 -9.85 18.28 37.54
C GLU A 348 -10.27 17.21 38.56
N PHE A 349 -9.55 16.09 38.66
CA PHE A 349 -9.87 15.02 39.63
C PHE A 349 -9.25 15.23 41.01
N LYS A 350 -8.44 16.28 41.23
CA LYS A 350 -7.77 16.59 42.51
C LYS A 350 -7.00 15.40 43.11
N ARG A 351 -6.40 14.54 42.26
CA ARG A 351 -5.64 13.34 42.66
C ARG A 351 -4.21 13.32 42.10
N VAL A 352 -3.74 14.44 41.59
CA VAL A 352 -2.42 14.54 40.92
C VAL A 352 -1.28 14.14 41.88
N ASP A 353 -1.30 14.58 43.13
CA ASP A 353 -0.25 14.24 44.11
C ASP A 353 -0.25 12.74 44.45
N GLN A 354 -1.44 12.13 44.55
CA GLN A 354 -1.56 10.67 44.73
C GLN A 354 -1.02 9.94 43.50
N ALA A 355 -1.35 10.40 42.30
CA ALA A 355 -0.85 9.84 41.06
C ALA A 355 0.68 9.92 40.99
N LYS A 356 1.28 11.08 41.34
CA LYS A 356 2.75 11.25 41.40
C LYS A 356 3.40 10.25 42.36
N LYS A 357 2.86 10.11 43.57
CA LYS A 357 3.36 9.13 44.58
C LYS A 357 3.32 7.70 44.04
N THR A 358 2.21 7.33 43.40
CA THR A 358 2.04 6.00 42.82
C THR A 358 3.07 5.74 41.71
N ILE A 359 3.20 6.66 40.74
CA ILE A 359 4.15 6.52 39.63
C ILE A 359 5.58 6.45 40.16
N LYS A 360 5.98 7.37 41.07
CA LYS A 360 7.33 7.34 41.68
C LYS A 360 7.61 6.00 42.37
N SER A 361 6.64 5.47 43.12
CA SER A 361 6.76 4.16 43.76
C SER A 361 6.95 3.02 42.76
N MET A 362 6.17 3.00 41.69
CA MET A 362 6.27 1.99 40.63
C MET A 362 7.61 2.09 39.89
N VAL A 363 8.09 3.31 39.61
CA VAL A 363 9.41 3.55 38.98
C VAL A 363 10.53 2.99 39.82
N LEU A 364 10.55 3.31 41.12
CA LEU A 364 11.61 2.86 42.01
C LEU A 364 11.57 1.36 42.30
N LYS A 365 10.34 0.80 42.47
CA LYS A 365 10.13 -0.64 42.73
C LYS A 365 10.58 -1.52 41.56
N ASN A 366 10.31 -1.10 40.35
CA ASN A 366 10.52 -1.91 39.14
C ASN A 366 11.72 -1.45 38.31
N GLU A 367 12.53 -0.51 38.82
CA GLU A 367 13.70 0.02 38.10
C GLU A 367 13.40 0.50 36.69
N VAL A 368 12.32 1.29 36.55
CA VAL A 368 11.89 1.81 35.24
C VAL A 368 12.98 2.75 34.68
N GLU A 369 13.30 2.57 33.42
CA GLU A 369 14.33 3.35 32.71
C GLU A 369 13.75 4.34 31.71
N VAL A 370 12.58 4.04 31.12
CA VAL A 370 11.92 4.87 30.10
C VAL A 370 10.40 4.82 30.27
N MET A 371 9.72 5.93 29.99
CA MET A 371 8.25 6.00 29.93
C MET A 371 7.78 6.08 28.48
N ALA A 372 6.77 5.27 28.11
CA ALA A 372 6.05 5.33 26.84
C ALA A 372 4.68 5.94 27.08
N ILE A 373 4.34 7.05 26.42
CA ILE A 373 3.09 7.78 26.63
C ILE A 373 2.28 7.70 25.36
N GLY A 374 1.04 7.22 25.43
CA GLY A 374 0.12 7.22 24.30
C GLY A 374 -0.25 8.64 23.86
N ASN A 375 -0.43 8.83 22.55
CA ASN A 375 -0.75 10.15 21.96
C ASN A 375 -2.25 10.42 21.82
N GLY A 376 -3.10 9.74 22.58
CA GLY A 376 -4.55 9.90 22.50
C GLY A 376 -5.13 11.02 23.37
N THR A 377 -6.40 10.85 23.67
CA THR A 377 -7.15 11.80 24.50
C THR A 377 -6.52 11.93 25.90
N ALA A 378 -6.25 13.13 26.39
CA ALA A 378 -5.47 13.45 27.60
C ALA A 378 -3.96 13.12 27.48
N GLY A 379 -3.43 12.95 26.28
CA GLY A 379 -2.02 12.71 26.04
C GLY A 379 -1.13 13.83 26.54
N HIS A 380 -1.54 15.07 26.32
CA HIS A 380 -0.81 16.28 26.76
C HIS A 380 -0.69 16.38 28.28
N GLU A 381 -1.81 16.31 28.95
CA GLU A 381 -1.85 16.37 30.40
C GLU A 381 -1.06 15.22 31.04
N THR A 382 -1.07 14.05 30.39
CA THR A 382 -0.25 12.89 30.82
C THR A 382 1.23 13.12 30.56
N GLU A 383 1.60 13.79 29.46
CA GLU A 383 2.98 14.14 29.13
C GLU A 383 3.53 15.17 30.11
N GLU A 384 2.79 16.27 30.41
CA GLU A 384 3.14 17.26 31.41
C GLU A 384 3.32 16.62 32.81
N PHE A 385 2.38 15.75 33.18
CA PHE A 385 2.44 15.01 34.40
C PHE A 385 3.70 14.12 34.49
N ALA A 386 4.02 13.37 33.43
CA ALA A 386 5.18 12.50 33.38
C ALA A 386 6.48 13.31 33.46
N ALA A 387 6.59 14.43 32.74
CA ALA A 387 7.74 15.33 32.81
C ALA A 387 7.93 15.92 34.21
N ALA A 388 6.84 16.29 34.90
CA ALA A 388 6.91 16.74 36.29
C ALA A 388 7.43 15.64 37.21
N VAL A 389 6.96 14.39 37.07
CA VAL A 389 7.44 13.24 37.84
C VAL A 389 8.91 12.96 37.57
N ILE A 390 9.35 13.03 36.31
CA ILE A 390 10.75 12.82 35.90
C ILE A 390 11.66 13.87 36.56
N ARG A 391 11.24 15.13 36.54
CA ARG A 391 11.98 16.24 37.16
C ARG A 391 12.12 16.05 38.68
N GLU A 392 11.01 15.72 39.35
CA GLU A 392 11.01 15.47 40.80
C GLU A 392 11.88 14.26 41.17
N LEU A 393 11.90 13.19 40.40
CA LEU A 393 12.76 12.04 40.60
C LEU A 393 14.25 12.37 40.38
N ALA A 394 14.58 13.24 39.44
CA ALA A 394 15.93 13.72 39.22
C ALA A 394 16.41 14.55 40.42
N GLU A 395 15.57 15.45 40.94
CA GLU A 395 15.88 16.31 42.11
C GLU A 395 15.98 15.49 43.43
N GLU A 396 15.02 14.59 43.68
CA GLU A 396 14.92 13.85 44.95
C GLU A 396 15.84 12.65 45.04
N LYS A 397 16.15 11.99 43.92
CA LYS A 397 16.85 10.70 43.88
C LYS A 397 18.05 10.66 42.94
N GLY A 398 18.28 11.72 42.14
CA GLY A 398 19.31 11.74 41.10
C GLY A 398 19.00 10.79 39.93
N LEU A 399 17.74 10.40 39.75
CA LEU A 399 17.32 9.43 38.74
C LEU A 399 16.90 10.16 37.46
N HIS A 400 17.66 10.02 36.38
CA HIS A 400 17.42 10.68 35.10
C HIS A 400 16.66 9.75 34.17
N LEU A 401 15.31 9.83 34.24
CA LEU A 401 14.40 9.14 33.33
C LEU A 401 14.17 9.96 32.06
N GLN A 402 13.76 9.25 31.02
CA GLN A 402 13.33 9.85 29.77
C GLN A 402 11.95 9.29 29.37
N TYR A 403 11.26 9.99 28.52
CA TYR A 403 10.00 9.51 27.95
C TYR A 403 9.95 9.67 26.43
N MET A 404 9.03 8.94 25.81
CA MET A 404 8.67 9.08 24.41
C MET A 404 7.17 9.00 24.24
N VAL A 405 6.63 9.87 23.39
CA VAL A 405 5.23 9.77 22.95
C VAL A 405 5.13 8.70 21.86
N VAL A 406 4.30 7.71 22.08
CA VAL A 406 4.10 6.54 21.21
C VAL A 406 2.71 6.60 20.59
N SER A 407 2.61 6.27 19.30
CA SER A 407 1.31 6.17 18.64
C SER A 407 0.48 5.07 19.29
N GLU A 408 -0.73 5.40 19.74
CA GLU A 408 -1.70 4.43 20.26
C GLU A 408 -2.63 3.88 19.18
N ALA A 409 -2.41 4.22 17.89
CA ALA A 409 -3.22 3.73 16.79
C ALA A 409 -3.41 2.22 16.84
N GLY A 410 -4.65 1.75 16.78
CA GLY A 410 -4.99 0.34 16.90
C GLY A 410 -4.83 -0.29 18.30
N ALA A 411 -4.36 0.43 19.33
CA ALA A 411 -4.23 -0.14 20.68
C ALA A 411 -5.58 -0.59 21.26
N SER A 412 -6.62 0.19 21.02
CA SER A 412 -8.01 -0.17 21.42
C SER A 412 -8.53 -1.40 20.66
N VAL A 413 -8.17 -1.54 19.37
CA VAL A 413 -8.52 -2.71 18.56
C VAL A 413 -7.81 -3.95 19.09
N TYR A 414 -6.52 -3.85 19.39
CA TYR A 414 -5.77 -4.94 20.01
C TYR A 414 -6.35 -5.33 21.37
N SER A 415 -6.53 -4.38 22.28
CA SER A 415 -6.95 -4.65 23.65
C SER A 415 -8.32 -5.33 23.73
N ALA A 416 -9.23 -5.04 22.80
CA ALA A 416 -10.54 -5.69 22.66
C ALA A 416 -10.50 -7.02 21.89
N SER A 417 -9.36 -7.38 21.29
CA SER A 417 -9.23 -8.60 20.47
C SER A 417 -9.22 -9.87 21.32
N LYS A 418 -9.60 -11.00 20.66
CA LYS A 418 -9.48 -12.33 21.25
C LYS A 418 -8.02 -12.66 21.60
N LEU A 419 -7.07 -12.24 20.76
CA LEU A 419 -5.64 -12.42 20.98
C LEU A 419 -5.19 -11.78 22.30
N ALA A 420 -5.57 -10.53 22.56
CA ALA A 420 -5.23 -9.84 23.80
C ALA A 420 -5.90 -10.47 25.03
N ALA A 421 -7.12 -11.02 24.85
CA ALA A 421 -7.80 -11.76 25.91
C ALA A 421 -7.11 -13.09 26.24
N GLU A 422 -6.58 -13.78 25.25
CA GLU A 422 -5.77 -15.01 25.44
C GLU A 422 -4.40 -14.69 26.06
N GLU A 423 -3.76 -13.59 25.63
CA GLU A 423 -2.43 -13.16 26.13
C GLU A 423 -2.50 -12.64 27.59
N PHE A 424 -3.57 -11.95 27.94
CA PHE A 424 -3.78 -11.31 29.25
C PHE A 424 -5.17 -11.57 29.80
N PRO A 425 -5.51 -12.83 30.18
CA PRO A 425 -6.82 -13.15 30.71
C PRO A 425 -7.11 -12.48 32.06
N GLN A 426 -6.07 -12.12 32.82
CA GLN A 426 -6.15 -11.51 34.14
C GLN A 426 -6.36 -9.99 34.11
N TYR A 427 -6.16 -9.33 32.94
CA TYR A 427 -6.29 -7.87 32.80
C TYR A 427 -7.54 -7.49 32.04
N ASP A 428 -8.14 -6.38 32.43
CA ASP A 428 -9.23 -5.78 31.67
C ASP A 428 -8.73 -5.17 30.34
N VAL A 429 -9.68 -4.81 29.49
CA VAL A 429 -9.40 -4.24 28.16
C VAL A 429 -8.51 -2.99 28.25
N ASN A 430 -8.71 -2.17 29.28
CA ASN A 430 -7.97 -0.90 29.40
C ASN A 430 -6.50 -1.14 29.79
N LEU A 431 -6.20 -2.05 30.70
CA LEU A 431 -4.84 -2.35 31.13
C LEU A 431 -4.02 -3.01 30.00
N ARG A 432 -4.66 -3.82 29.14
CA ARG A 432 -4.00 -4.42 27.96
C ARG A 432 -3.47 -3.36 26.99
N SER A 433 -4.17 -2.23 26.88
CA SER A 433 -3.72 -1.10 26.04
C SER A 433 -2.42 -0.49 26.55
N ALA A 434 -2.32 -0.25 27.87
CA ALA A 434 -1.08 0.28 28.47
C ALA A 434 0.13 -0.65 28.29
N VAL A 435 -0.10 -1.98 28.39
CA VAL A 435 0.94 -2.99 28.08
C VAL A 435 1.39 -2.88 26.63
N SER A 436 0.44 -2.75 25.69
CA SER A 436 0.76 -2.60 24.26
C SER A 436 1.58 -1.35 24.01
N ILE A 437 1.23 -0.20 24.62
CA ILE A 437 2.00 1.06 24.50
C ILE A 437 3.45 0.89 24.98
N ALA A 438 3.66 0.23 26.12
CA ALA A 438 4.99 -0.05 26.62
C ALA A 438 5.81 -0.91 25.66
N ARG A 439 5.22 -2.00 25.16
CA ARG A 439 5.88 -2.94 24.25
C ARG A 439 6.16 -2.35 22.86
N ARG A 440 5.32 -1.40 22.38
CA ARG A 440 5.58 -0.67 21.12
C ARG A 440 6.88 0.15 21.19
N LEU A 441 7.24 0.64 22.37
CA LEU A 441 8.51 1.32 22.53
C LEU A 441 9.68 0.33 22.53
N GLN A 442 9.52 -0.86 23.10
CA GLN A 442 10.53 -1.89 23.11
C GLN A 442 10.79 -2.49 21.73
N ASP A 443 9.75 -2.91 21.03
CA ASP A 443 9.82 -3.38 19.64
C ASP A 443 8.49 -3.11 18.91
N PRO A 444 8.42 -2.02 18.11
CA PRO A 444 7.22 -1.66 17.37
C PRO A 444 6.71 -2.78 16.46
N LEU A 445 7.60 -3.43 15.70
CA LEU A 445 7.24 -4.49 14.76
C LEU A 445 6.58 -5.67 15.48
N ALA A 446 7.20 -6.16 16.54
CA ALA A 446 6.72 -7.33 17.28
C ALA A 446 5.33 -7.11 17.90
N GLU A 447 4.99 -5.88 18.25
CA GLU A 447 3.68 -5.54 18.82
C GLU A 447 2.65 -5.19 17.73
N LEU A 448 3.01 -4.38 16.73
CA LEU A 448 2.08 -3.90 15.70
C LEU A 448 1.59 -5.01 14.77
N VAL A 449 2.35 -6.08 14.55
CA VAL A 449 1.91 -7.26 13.76
C VAL A 449 0.71 -7.99 14.37
N LYS A 450 0.39 -7.76 15.64
CA LYS A 450 -0.78 -8.32 16.33
C LYS A 450 -2.10 -7.62 15.94
N ILE A 451 -2.02 -6.51 15.24
CA ILE A 451 -3.12 -5.60 14.93
C ILE A 451 -3.39 -5.65 13.42
N ASP A 452 -4.66 -5.51 13.03
CA ASP A 452 -5.00 -5.31 11.62
C ASP A 452 -4.25 -4.09 11.07
N PRO A 453 -3.46 -4.22 10.00
CA PRO A 453 -2.69 -3.11 9.46
C PRO A 453 -3.52 -1.85 9.16
N LYS A 454 -4.80 -2.01 8.82
CA LYS A 454 -5.72 -0.89 8.60
C LYS A 454 -6.03 -0.07 9.86
N ALA A 455 -5.84 -0.67 11.04
CA ALA A 455 -6.03 0.02 12.32
C ALA A 455 -4.74 0.64 12.86
N VAL A 456 -3.58 0.23 12.35
CA VAL A 456 -2.25 0.73 12.77
C VAL A 456 -1.89 2.02 12.05
N GLY A 457 -2.14 2.07 10.75
CA GLY A 457 -1.80 3.21 9.91
C GLY A 457 -3.00 4.14 9.68
N VAL A 458 -2.72 5.32 9.16
CA VAL A 458 -3.74 6.27 8.71
C VAL A 458 -3.58 6.43 7.20
N GLY A 459 -4.52 5.84 6.46
CA GLY A 459 -4.65 6.04 5.02
C GLY A 459 -5.73 7.09 4.75
N GLN A 460 -5.43 8.11 3.94
CA GLN A 460 -6.47 9.00 3.44
C GLN A 460 -7.44 8.18 2.59
N TYR A 461 -8.75 8.36 2.83
CA TYR A 461 -9.80 7.66 2.08
C TYR A 461 -9.76 6.12 2.17
N GLN A 462 -9.17 5.54 3.21
CA GLN A 462 -9.02 4.07 3.32
C GLN A 462 -10.34 3.30 3.25
N HIS A 463 -11.47 3.90 3.65
CA HIS A 463 -12.80 3.29 3.57
C HIS A 463 -13.45 3.41 2.17
N ASP A 464 -12.86 4.21 1.29
CA ASP A 464 -13.35 4.48 -0.08
C ASP A 464 -12.62 3.64 -1.14
N MET A 465 -11.57 2.93 -0.74
CA MET A 465 -10.74 2.10 -1.61
C MET A 465 -11.28 0.67 -1.73
N PRO A 466 -10.88 -0.09 -2.78
CA PRO A 466 -11.15 -1.51 -2.88
C PRO A 466 -10.51 -2.28 -1.71
N GLN A 467 -11.33 -2.76 -0.76
CA GLN A 467 -10.86 -3.32 0.52
C GLN A 467 -10.00 -4.57 0.33
N LYS A 468 -10.29 -5.41 -0.67
CA LYS A 468 -9.47 -6.60 -0.99
C LYS A 468 -8.05 -6.18 -1.37
N ARG A 469 -7.90 -5.25 -2.31
CA ARG A 469 -6.61 -4.75 -2.78
C ARG A 469 -5.83 -4.06 -1.66
N LEU A 470 -6.50 -3.25 -0.86
CA LEU A 470 -5.89 -2.61 0.33
C LEU A 470 -5.33 -3.67 1.29
N ASN A 471 -6.11 -4.70 1.62
CA ASN A 471 -5.66 -5.76 2.52
C ASN A 471 -4.45 -6.51 1.97
N GLU A 472 -4.49 -6.92 0.70
CA GLU A 472 -3.39 -7.64 0.04
C GLU A 472 -2.09 -6.83 0.06
N THR A 473 -2.16 -5.54 -0.24
CA THR A 473 -0.98 -4.66 -0.21
C THR A 473 -0.44 -4.48 1.20
N LEU A 474 -1.29 -4.19 2.18
CA LEU A 474 -0.84 -3.96 3.57
C LEU A 474 -0.31 -5.24 4.21
N ASP A 475 -0.94 -6.39 3.98
CA ASP A 475 -0.44 -7.70 4.45
C ASP A 475 0.93 -8.01 3.83
N GLY A 476 1.12 -7.71 2.54
CA GLY A 476 2.42 -7.82 1.88
C GLY A 476 3.49 -6.95 2.52
N VAL A 477 3.17 -5.70 2.86
CA VAL A 477 4.11 -4.79 3.56
C VAL A 477 4.51 -5.36 4.92
N VAL A 478 3.55 -5.90 5.69
CA VAL A 478 3.86 -6.52 7.00
C VAL A 478 4.77 -7.73 6.82
N GLU A 479 4.47 -8.61 5.85
CA GLU A 479 5.28 -9.78 5.53
C GLU A 479 6.71 -9.39 5.17
N ASP A 480 6.89 -8.40 4.28
CA ASP A 480 8.20 -7.92 3.84
C ASP A 480 9.00 -7.33 5.02
N CYS A 481 8.38 -6.52 5.88
CA CYS A 481 9.01 -5.96 7.06
C CYS A 481 9.51 -7.05 8.02
N VAL A 482 8.65 -8.04 8.33
CA VAL A 482 9.00 -9.13 9.25
C VAL A 482 10.15 -9.96 8.70
N ASN A 483 10.11 -10.32 7.42
CA ASN A 483 11.13 -11.15 6.80
C ASN A 483 12.46 -10.38 6.60
N SER A 484 12.41 -9.06 6.36
CA SER A 484 13.63 -8.23 6.26
C SER A 484 14.36 -8.08 7.61
N VAL A 485 13.61 -7.98 8.71
CA VAL A 485 14.15 -7.90 10.07
C VAL A 485 14.64 -9.27 10.55
N GLY A 486 13.91 -10.33 10.19
CA GLY A 486 14.11 -11.68 10.74
C GLY A 486 13.52 -11.84 12.14
N VAL A 487 13.26 -13.06 12.54
CA VAL A 487 12.48 -13.39 13.73
C VAL A 487 13.23 -14.36 14.63
N ASP A 488 13.33 -14.05 15.91
CA ASP A 488 13.87 -14.98 16.91
C ASP A 488 12.86 -16.11 17.17
N LEU A 489 13.28 -17.33 16.89
CA LEU A 489 12.42 -18.52 16.95
C LEU A 489 11.97 -18.83 18.40
N ASN A 490 12.78 -18.50 19.39
CA ASN A 490 12.51 -18.85 20.79
C ASN A 490 11.68 -17.79 21.54
N THR A 491 11.68 -16.53 21.07
CA THR A 491 10.99 -15.43 21.76
C THR A 491 9.76 -14.91 21.01
N ALA A 492 9.67 -15.15 19.70
CA ALA A 492 8.59 -14.61 18.87
C ALA A 492 7.20 -15.13 19.27
N SER A 493 6.22 -14.23 19.21
CA SER A 493 4.80 -14.57 19.37
C SER A 493 4.24 -15.30 18.14
N ALA A 494 3.15 -16.05 18.31
CA ALA A 494 2.50 -16.72 17.18
C ALA A 494 2.06 -15.76 16.06
N PRO A 495 1.51 -14.55 16.32
CA PRO A 495 1.23 -13.57 15.27
C PRO A 495 2.46 -13.12 14.48
N LEU A 496 3.60 -12.93 15.16
CA LEU A 496 4.85 -12.56 14.49
C LEU A 496 5.38 -13.71 13.63
N LEU A 497 5.39 -14.92 14.14
CA LEU A 497 5.77 -16.13 13.39
C LEU A 497 4.89 -16.37 12.16
N ALA A 498 3.58 -16.08 12.26
CA ALA A 498 2.65 -16.23 11.14
C ALA A 498 2.91 -15.26 9.96
N ARG A 499 3.73 -14.23 10.14
CA ARG A 499 4.18 -13.31 9.09
C ARG A 499 5.51 -13.72 8.45
N VAL A 500 6.13 -14.78 8.95
CA VAL A 500 7.34 -15.34 8.33
C VAL A 500 6.95 -16.14 7.10
N ALA A 501 7.69 -15.97 6.01
CA ALA A 501 7.50 -16.68 4.75
C ALA A 501 7.30 -18.19 4.96
N GLY A 502 6.26 -18.75 4.38
CA GLY A 502 5.96 -20.18 4.48
C GLY A 502 5.34 -20.65 5.80
N ILE A 503 5.10 -19.78 6.79
CA ILE A 503 4.47 -20.13 8.06
C ILE A 503 3.01 -19.70 8.06
N THR A 504 2.09 -20.63 8.28
CA THR A 504 0.66 -20.36 8.46
C THR A 504 0.34 -20.05 9.93
N ASN A 505 -0.83 -19.45 10.20
CA ASN A 505 -1.31 -19.22 11.56
C ASN A 505 -1.34 -20.50 12.42
N ALA A 506 -1.73 -21.64 11.82
CA ALA A 506 -1.75 -22.92 12.50
C ALA A 506 -0.33 -23.41 12.84
N THR A 507 0.59 -23.31 11.86
CA THR A 507 2.00 -23.69 12.06
C THR A 507 2.67 -22.80 13.10
N ALA A 508 2.40 -21.48 13.11
CA ALA A 508 2.92 -20.56 14.10
C ALA A 508 2.51 -20.96 15.53
N LYS A 509 1.24 -21.31 15.74
CA LYS A 509 0.77 -21.82 17.02
C LYS A 509 1.43 -23.15 17.42
N ASN A 510 1.66 -24.04 16.47
CA ASN A 510 2.36 -25.30 16.71
C ASN A 510 3.84 -25.10 17.08
N ILE A 511 4.51 -24.08 16.51
CA ILE A 511 5.88 -23.71 16.89
C ILE A 511 5.91 -23.24 18.35
N VAL A 512 4.96 -22.39 18.75
CA VAL A 512 4.87 -21.92 20.14
C VAL A 512 4.57 -23.06 21.10
N ALA A 513 3.59 -23.91 20.78
CA ALA A 513 3.25 -25.08 21.60
C ALA A 513 4.44 -26.03 21.73
N TRP A 514 5.16 -26.30 20.64
CA TRP A 514 6.33 -27.17 20.66
C TRP A 514 7.42 -26.65 21.63
N ARG A 515 7.71 -25.36 21.64
CA ARG A 515 8.72 -24.79 22.54
C ARG A 515 8.26 -24.75 24.01
N GLU A 516 6.95 -24.71 24.25
CA GLU A 516 6.39 -24.80 25.61
C GLU A 516 6.45 -26.22 26.17
N GLU A 517 6.28 -27.24 25.29
CA GLU A 517 6.30 -28.66 25.67
C GLU A 517 7.72 -29.24 25.70
N GLU A 518 8.53 -28.96 24.68
CA GLU A 518 9.87 -29.56 24.47
C GLU A 518 11.03 -28.66 24.89
N GLY A 519 10.72 -27.42 25.25
CA GLY A 519 11.70 -26.38 25.58
C GLY A 519 12.18 -25.58 24.37
N ALA A 520 13.16 -24.70 24.59
CA ALA A 520 13.69 -23.83 23.55
C ALA A 520 14.35 -24.64 22.41
N PHE A 521 14.14 -24.18 21.17
CA PHE A 521 14.83 -24.74 20.01
C PHE A 521 16.35 -24.57 20.16
N ALA A 522 17.10 -25.66 19.96
CA ALA A 522 18.56 -25.66 19.97
C ALA A 522 19.16 -25.57 18.57
N SER A 523 18.37 -25.83 17.52
CA SER A 523 18.77 -25.72 16.12
C SER A 523 17.57 -25.48 15.21
N ARG A 524 17.79 -24.83 14.07
CA ARG A 524 16.77 -24.69 13.00
C ARG A 524 16.24 -26.03 12.50
N ALA A 525 17.07 -27.09 12.52
CA ALA A 525 16.67 -28.41 12.06
C ALA A 525 15.50 -29.01 12.87
N GLN A 526 15.35 -28.62 14.14
CA GLN A 526 14.23 -29.08 14.98
C GLN A 526 12.85 -28.59 14.48
N LEU A 527 12.80 -27.51 13.70
CA LEU A 527 11.56 -27.07 13.05
C LEU A 527 10.89 -28.16 12.22
N LYS A 528 11.66 -29.09 11.62
CA LYS A 528 11.14 -30.23 10.86
C LYS A 528 10.31 -31.20 11.71
N LYS A 529 10.40 -31.12 13.04
CA LYS A 529 9.62 -31.93 13.97
C LYS A 529 8.27 -31.27 14.34
N VAL A 530 8.11 -29.98 14.02
CA VAL A 530 6.89 -29.24 14.34
C VAL A 530 5.76 -29.72 13.42
N LYS A 531 4.62 -30.04 14.03
CA LYS A 531 3.41 -30.46 13.32
C LYS A 531 2.96 -29.40 12.30
N GLY A 532 2.73 -29.81 11.06
CA GLY A 532 2.27 -28.92 9.99
C GLY A 532 3.36 -28.12 9.28
N LEU A 533 4.64 -28.27 9.67
CA LEU A 533 5.77 -27.64 9.01
C LEU A 533 6.45 -28.66 8.07
N GLY A 534 5.95 -28.74 6.83
CA GLY A 534 6.51 -29.64 5.81
C GLY A 534 7.84 -29.16 5.21
N PRO A 535 8.46 -29.97 4.33
CA PRO A 535 9.76 -29.63 3.73
C PRO A 535 9.77 -28.29 3.00
N LYS A 536 8.72 -27.99 2.22
CA LYS A 536 8.59 -26.73 1.49
C LYS A 536 8.44 -25.53 2.43
N ALA A 537 7.63 -25.66 3.50
CA ALA A 537 7.47 -24.62 4.50
C ALA A 537 8.80 -24.36 5.24
N PHE A 538 9.55 -25.43 5.55
CA PHE A 538 10.89 -25.31 6.14
C PHE A 538 11.86 -24.55 5.21
N GLU A 539 11.89 -24.90 3.92
CA GLU A 539 12.69 -24.19 2.93
C GLU A 539 12.35 -22.70 2.90
N GLN A 540 11.07 -22.35 2.91
CA GLN A 540 10.64 -20.95 2.83
C GLN A 540 10.97 -20.15 4.10
N CYS A 541 10.86 -20.74 5.30
CA CYS A 541 10.96 -20.01 6.56
C CYS A 541 12.34 -20.03 7.22
N ALA A 542 13.14 -21.08 7.00
CA ALA A 542 14.32 -21.37 7.82
C ALA A 542 15.36 -20.25 7.85
N GLY A 543 15.56 -19.54 6.75
CA GLY A 543 16.51 -18.44 6.69
C GLY A 543 16.07 -17.18 7.42
N PHE A 544 14.77 -16.98 7.62
CA PHE A 544 14.20 -15.83 8.33
C PHE A 544 14.08 -16.04 9.84
N LEU A 545 14.13 -17.30 10.29
CA LEU A 545 14.09 -17.65 11.70
C LEU A 545 15.51 -17.74 12.29
N ARG A 546 15.78 -17.01 13.35
CA ARG A 546 17.09 -16.89 13.96
C ARG A 546 17.11 -17.56 15.33
N LEU A 547 18.25 -18.11 15.71
CA LEU A 547 18.50 -18.75 17.00
C LEU A 547 19.78 -18.18 17.63
N PRO A 548 19.69 -17.04 18.35
CA PRO A 548 20.82 -16.53 19.10
C PRO A 548 21.32 -17.58 20.12
N GLY A 549 22.64 -17.78 20.18
CA GLY A 549 23.24 -18.74 21.11
C GLY A 549 23.13 -20.22 20.72
N ALA A 550 22.68 -20.55 19.50
CA ALA A 550 22.66 -21.92 19.01
C ALA A 550 24.05 -22.54 18.92
N LYS A 551 24.13 -23.88 19.05
CA LYS A 551 25.42 -24.62 18.91
C LYS A 551 26.07 -24.42 17.54
N ASN A 552 25.25 -24.31 16.48
CA ASN A 552 25.72 -23.92 15.16
C ASN A 552 25.57 -22.40 15.02
N PRO A 553 26.67 -21.63 14.97
CA PRO A 553 26.59 -20.17 14.86
C PRO A 553 25.84 -19.67 13.63
N LEU A 554 25.80 -20.48 12.54
CA LEU A 554 25.02 -20.14 11.34
C LEU A 554 23.52 -20.07 11.59
N ASP A 555 22.99 -20.76 12.61
CA ASP A 555 21.57 -20.68 12.97
C ASP A 555 21.18 -19.30 13.56
N ALA A 556 22.15 -18.50 13.99
CA ALA A 556 21.92 -17.12 14.44
C ALA A 556 21.95 -16.09 13.29
N THR A 557 22.41 -16.50 12.09
CA THR A 557 22.56 -15.61 10.92
C THR A 557 21.33 -15.67 10.01
N ALA A 558 21.26 -14.80 8.99
CA ALA A 558 20.27 -14.94 7.91
C ALA A 558 20.77 -15.86 6.75
N VAL A 559 21.89 -16.57 6.93
CA VAL A 559 22.32 -17.59 5.94
C VAL A 559 21.30 -18.71 5.91
N HIS A 560 20.83 -19.04 4.71
CA HIS A 560 19.89 -20.14 4.53
C HIS A 560 20.56 -21.50 4.78
N PRO A 561 19.87 -22.50 5.37
CA PRO A 561 20.46 -23.82 5.61
C PRO A 561 21.03 -24.51 4.37
N GLU A 562 20.47 -24.27 3.18
CA GLU A 562 21.02 -24.77 1.91
C GLU A 562 22.46 -24.28 1.65
N SER A 563 22.77 -23.07 2.09
CA SER A 563 24.07 -22.41 1.89
C SER A 563 25.08 -22.68 3.03
N TYR A 564 24.74 -23.52 4.03
CA TYR A 564 25.66 -23.79 5.15
C TYR A 564 26.97 -24.44 4.71
N LEU A 565 26.94 -25.33 3.71
CA LEU A 565 28.16 -25.93 3.16
C LEU A 565 29.05 -24.86 2.51
N ALA A 566 28.44 -23.97 1.71
CA ALA A 566 29.16 -22.88 1.09
C ALA A 566 29.73 -21.88 2.12
N ALA A 567 28.98 -21.56 3.18
CA ALA A 567 29.45 -20.70 4.25
C ALA A 567 30.63 -21.32 5.02
N LYS A 568 30.58 -22.62 5.34
CA LYS A 568 31.70 -23.33 5.98
C LYS A 568 32.93 -23.39 5.07
N GLY A 569 32.73 -23.75 3.79
CA GLY A 569 33.82 -23.77 2.81
C GLY A 569 34.46 -22.41 2.61
N LEU A 570 33.67 -21.32 2.67
CA LEU A 570 34.17 -19.95 2.63
C LEU A 570 35.06 -19.63 3.84
N LEU A 571 34.62 -19.99 5.05
CA LEU A 571 35.43 -19.81 6.27
C LEU A 571 36.76 -20.58 6.19
N GLU A 572 36.70 -21.84 5.78
CA GLU A 572 37.89 -22.66 5.57
C GLU A 572 38.86 -22.06 4.52
N ALA A 573 38.29 -21.68 3.36
CA ALA A 573 39.05 -21.05 2.28
C ALA A 573 39.71 -19.74 2.73
N CYS A 574 39.06 -18.96 3.59
CA CYS A 574 39.58 -17.68 4.11
C CYS A 574 40.40 -17.83 5.41
N GLY A 575 40.55 -19.05 5.98
CA GLY A 575 41.28 -19.29 7.24
C GLY A 575 40.63 -18.62 8.44
N CYS A 576 39.30 -18.67 8.52
CA CYS A 576 38.47 -18.14 9.63
C CYS A 576 37.82 -19.29 10.40
N ASP A 577 37.68 -19.13 11.72
CA ASP A 577 36.94 -20.11 12.55
C ASP A 577 35.46 -19.71 12.63
N ALA A 578 34.58 -20.71 12.60
CA ALA A 578 33.14 -20.47 12.77
C ALA A 578 32.79 -19.82 14.14
N LYS A 579 33.66 -19.98 15.16
CA LYS A 579 33.50 -19.31 16.46
C LYS A 579 33.71 -17.80 16.41
N GLU A 580 34.38 -17.32 15.35
CA GLU A 580 34.66 -15.90 15.16
C GLU A 580 33.49 -15.15 14.50
N ILE A 581 32.44 -15.88 14.08
CA ILE A 581 31.25 -15.28 13.46
C ILE A 581 30.66 -14.20 14.39
N GLY A 582 30.52 -12.98 13.86
CA GLY A 582 30.01 -11.83 14.61
C GLY A 582 31.03 -11.12 15.51
N THR A 583 32.25 -11.54 15.54
CA THR A 583 33.34 -10.84 16.27
C THR A 583 34.12 -9.89 15.33
N ASP A 584 34.93 -9.02 15.92
CA ASP A 584 35.80 -8.09 15.18
C ASP A 584 36.79 -8.83 14.26
N ALA A 585 37.20 -10.04 14.60
CA ALA A 585 38.10 -10.89 13.77
C ALA A 585 37.46 -11.14 12.37
N MET A 586 36.14 -11.30 12.32
CA MET A 586 35.40 -11.54 11.06
C MET A 586 35.33 -10.30 10.15
N GLN A 587 35.59 -9.08 10.65
CA GLN A 587 35.58 -7.85 9.82
C GLN A 587 36.65 -7.87 8.72
N SER A 588 37.67 -8.74 8.84
CA SER A 588 38.67 -8.93 7.79
C SER A 588 38.21 -9.82 6.63
N LEU A 589 37.07 -10.54 6.76
CA LEU A 589 36.57 -11.51 5.77
C LEU A 589 36.37 -10.90 4.39
N PRO A 590 35.73 -9.71 4.20
CA PRO A 590 35.54 -9.11 2.89
C PRO A 590 36.87 -8.86 2.15
N VAL A 591 37.90 -8.45 2.86
CA VAL A 591 39.26 -8.22 2.31
C VAL A 591 39.89 -9.54 1.88
N ARG A 592 39.75 -10.59 2.70
CA ARG A 592 40.27 -11.94 2.38
C ARG A 592 39.55 -12.54 1.15
N VAL A 593 38.24 -12.37 1.05
CA VAL A 593 37.47 -12.80 -0.12
C VAL A 593 37.94 -12.11 -1.38
N LYS A 594 38.15 -10.79 -1.30
CA LYS A 594 38.65 -10.01 -2.45
C LYS A 594 40.07 -10.44 -2.87
N SER A 595 40.96 -10.70 -1.91
CA SER A 595 42.31 -11.14 -2.19
C SER A 595 42.43 -12.53 -2.80
N ARG A 596 41.49 -13.44 -2.48
CA ARG A 596 41.40 -14.78 -3.06
C ARG A 596 40.69 -14.81 -4.42
N GLY A 597 39.97 -13.77 -4.77
CA GLY A 597 39.21 -13.64 -6.03
C GLY A 597 37.78 -14.18 -5.89
N THR A 598 36.80 -13.26 -5.98
CA THR A 598 35.36 -13.55 -5.81
C THR A 598 34.89 -14.66 -6.77
N LYS A 599 35.30 -14.61 -8.06
CA LYS A 599 34.90 -15.60 -9.07
C LYS A 599 35.41 -17.00 -8.73
N ALA A 600 36.68 -17.14 -8.33
CA ALA A 600 37.26 -18.42 -7.99
C ALA A 600 36.55 -19.04 -6.77
N LEU A 601 36.19 -18.24 -5.78
CA LEU A 601 35.42 -18.68 -4.63
C LEU A 601 33.99 -19.09 -5.02
N CYS A 602 33.31 -18.35 -5.88
CA CYS A 602 32.00 -18.74 -6.39
C CYS A 602 32.01 -20.10 -7.08
N GLU A 603 32.99 -20.34 -7.95
CA GLU A 603 33.17 -21.62 -8.64
C GLU A 603 33.48 -22.77 -7.67
N ALA A 604 34.38 -22.54 -6.72
CA ALA A 604 34.78 -23.56 -5.73
C ALA A 604 33.64 -23.92 -4.76
N LEU A 605 32.78 -22.95 -4.43
CA LEU A 605 31.69 -23.15 -3.47
C LEU A 605 30.35 -23.45 -4.14
N GLY A 606 30.26 -23.39 -5.46
CA GLY A 606 29.04 -23.67 -6.23
C GLY A 606 27.91 -22.64 -5.98
N VAL A 607 28.24 -21.38 -5.71
CA VAL A 607 27.28 -20.30 -5.44
C VAL A 607 27.53 -19.11 -6.35
N GLY A 608 26.47 -18.33 -6.62
CA GLY A 608 26.61 -17.06 -7.33
C GLY A 608 27.23 -15.97 -6.49
N GLU A 609 27.71 -14.91 -7.17
CA GLU A 609 28.32 -13.75 -6.49
C GLU A 609 27.36 -13.05 -5.51
N PRO A 610 26.04 -12.83 -5.82
CA PRO A 610 25.10 -12.26 -4.87
C PRO A 610 24.98 -13.09 -3.59
N THR A 611 24.85 -14.41 -3.71
CA THR A 611 24.78 -15.31 -2.55
C THR A 611 26.08 -15.32 -1.74
N LEU A 612 27.24 -15.33 -2.41
CA LEU A 612 28.53 -15.24 -1.73
C LEU A 612 28.66 -13.97 -0.91
N MET A 613 28.31 -12.82 -1.49
CA MET A 613 28.38 -11.51 -0.79
C MET A 613 27.40 -11.42 0.37
N ASP A 614 26.21 -12.00 0.24
CA ASP A 614 25.25 -12.10 1.34
C ASP A 614 25.80 -12.96 2.48
N ILE A 615 26.41 -14.11 2.20
CA ILE A 615 27.07 -14.94 3.21
C ILE A 615 28.18 -14.15 3.91
N VAL A 616 29.04 -13.46 3.18
CA VAL A 616 30.12 -12.63 3.76
C VAL A 616 29.55 -11.56 4.70
N SER A 617 28.51 -10.87 4.27
CA SER A 617 27.84 -9.82 5.07
C SER A 617 27.26 -10.38 6.38
N GLU A 618 26.59 -11.53 6.29
CA GLU A 618 25.98 -12.20 7.45
C GLU A 618 27.00 -12.80 8.42
N LEU A 619 28.13 -13.27 7.94
CA LEU A 619 29.21 -13.77 8.80
C LEU A 619 29.90 -12.64 9.56
N CYS A 620 30.06 -11.47 8.94
CA CYS A 620 30.63 -10.29 9.59
C CYS A 620 29.71 -9.68 10.65
N LYS A 621 28.40 -9.70 10.41
CA LYS A 621 27.38 -9.12 11.29
C LYS A 621 26.16 -10.04 11.35
N PRO A 622 26.24 -11.14 12.08
CA PRO A 622 25.15 -12.12 12.14
C PRO A 622 23.89 -11.51 12.75
N GLY A 623 22.77 -11.80 12.13
CA GLY A 623 21.49 -11.36 12.65
C GLY A 623 21.30 -9.85 12.69
N ARG A 624 21.99 -9.08 11.84
CA ARG A 624 21.81 -7.62 11.76
C ARG A 624 20.35 -7.29 11.50
N ASP A 625 19.81 -6.49 12.40
CA ASP A 625 18.50 -5.87 12.20
C ASP A 625 18.67 -4.67 11.26
N VAL A 626 17.87 -4.62 10.20
CA VAL A 626 17.91 -3.49 9.24
C VAL A 626 17.62 -2.15 9.92
N ARG A 627 16.90 -2.18 11.05
CA ARG A 627 16.54 -1.02 11.87
C ARG A 627 17.72 -0.42 12.65
N ASP A 628 18.79 -1.19 12.87
CA ASP A 628 19.98 -0.71 13.62
C ASP A 628 20.75 0.39 12.88
N SER A 629 20.50 0.54 11.56
CA SER A 629 21.10 1.60 10.75
C SER A 629 20.28 2.89 10.72
N LEU A 630 19.07 2.88 11.28
CA LEU A 630 18.18 4.03 11.32
C LEU A 630 18.49 4.92 12.53
N PRO A 631 18.15 6.22 12.48
CA PRO A 631 18.31 7.13 13.62
C PRO A 631 17.55 6.60 14.84
N LYS A 632 18.20 6.63 16.01
CA LYS A 632 17.51 6.22 17.25
C LYS A 632 16.35 7.15 17.57
N PRO A 633 15.27 6.64 18.19
CA PRO A 633 14.14 7.46 18.60
C PRO A 633 14.58 8.59 19.55
N LEU A 634 13.98 9.76 19.40
CA LEU A 634 14.24 10.90 20.27
C LEU A 634 13.53 10.72 21.62
N LEU A 635 14.30 10.49 22.66
CA LEU A 635 13.82 10.48 24.04
C LEU A 635 13.87 11.89 24.62
N ARG A 636 12.85 12.25 25.40
CA ARG A 636 12.66 13.57 26.01
C ARG A 636 12.68 13.50 27.54
N SER A 637 13.07 14.58 28.16
CA SER A 637 13.02 14.73 29.62
C SER A 637 12.10 15.89 30.06
N ASP A 638 11.67 16.76 29.13
CA ASP A 638 10.85 17.92 29.41
C ASP A 638 9.83 18.19 28.29
N VAL A 639 8.77 18.96 28.58
CA VAL A 639 7.70 19.33 27.66
C VAL A 639 7.88 20.76 27.19
N MET A 640 7.71 20.98 25.90
CA MET A 640 7.68 22.30 25.29
C MET A 640 6.27 22.61 24.81
N GLY A 641 5.73 23.77 25.21
CA GLY A 641 4.40 24.25 24.79
C GLY A 641 4.46 24.99 23.45
N LEU A 642 3.28 25.17 22.83
CA LEU A 642 3.13 25.96 21.61
C LEU A 642 3.56 27.43 21.84
N GLU A 643 3.40 27.91 23.08
CA GLU A 643 3.71 29.26 23.52
C GLU A 643 5.22 29.51 23.66
N ASP A 644 6.00 28.45 23.84
CA ASP A 644 7.44 28.50 23.94
C ASP A 644 8.13 28.62 22.58
N LEU A 645 7.40 28.32 21.49
CA LEU A 645 7.92 28.37 20.13
C LEU A 645 8.05 29.81 19.62
N LYS A 646 9.27 30.16 19.19
CA LYS A 646 9.56 31.47 18.57
C LYS A 646 10.04 31.27 17.14
N PRO A 647 9.61 32.11 16.17
CA PRO A 647 10.18 32.13 14.84
C PRO A 647 11.70 32.21 14.87
N GLY A 648 12.36 31.39 14.08
CA GLY A 648 13.82 31.26 14.07
C GLY A 648 14.42 30.20 14.99
N MET A 649 13.61 29.59 15.86
CA MET A 649 14.06 28.53 16.79
C MET A 649 14.38 27.25 16.01
N GLU A 650 15.54 26.66 16.26
CA GLU A 650 15.99 25.42 15.66
C GLU A 650 15.72 24.26 16.61
N LEU A 651 15.06 23.22 16.11
CA LEU A 651 14.60 22.09 16.91
C LEU A 651 14.89 20.78 16.16
N LYS A 652 15.09 19.72 16.92
CA LYS A 652 15.04 18.36 16.39
C LYS A 652 13.59 17.87 16.39
N GLY A 653 13.15 17.29 15.29
CA GLY A 653 11.83 16.70 15.20
C GLY A 653 11.86 15.35 14.52
N THR A 654 10.78 14.58 14.70
CA THR A 654 10.58 13.30 14.02
C THR A 654 9.47 13.43 12.99
N VAL A 655 9.72 13.00 11.77
CA VAL A 655 8.72 12.98 10.70
C VAL A 655 7.62 11.98 11.04
N ARG A 656 6.38 12.48 11.20
CA ARG A 656 5.19 11.68 11.55
C ARG A 656 4.43 11.21 10.32
N ASN A 657 4.37 12.05 9.30
CA ASN A 657 3.65 11.73 8.07
C ASN A 657 4.25 12.50 6.89
N VAL A 658 4.28 11.88 5.71
CA VAL A 658 4.73 12.50 4.46
C VAL A 658 3.59 12.45 3.46
N ILE A 659 3.19 13.62 2.98
CA ILE A 659 2.09 13.82 2.05
C ILE A 659 2.56 14.57 0.81
N ASP A 660 1.74 14.67 -0.22
CA ASP A 660 2.13 15.21 -1.53
C ASP A 660 2.64 16.67 -1.50
N PHE A 661 2.20 17.45 -0.53
CA PHE A 661 2.59 18.87 -0.40
C PHE A 661 3.59 19.15 0.72
N GLY A 662 4.06 18.15 1.47
CA GLY A 662 5.04 18.33 2.53
C GLY A 662 5.13 17.18 3.52
N ALA A 663 5.74 17.46 4.66
CA ALA A 663 5.88 16.51 5.77
C ALA A 663 5.41 17.14 7.09
N PHE A 664 4.72 16.35 7.89
CA PHE A 664 4.38 16.69 9.27
C PHE A 664 5.49 16.19 10.19
N VAL A 665 6.01 17.10 11.01
CA VAL A 665 7.14 16.84 11.89
C VAL A 665 6.74 17.13 13.34
N ASP A 666 6.86 16.13 14.18
CA ASP A 666 6.72 16.26 15.63
C ASP A 666 8.00 16.89 16.20
N ILE A 667 7.92 18.12 16.66
CA ILE A 667 9.03 18.90 17.25
C ILE A 667 8.98 18.93 18.77
N GLY A 668 8.12 18.13 19.40
CA GLY A 668 7.99 18.09 20.84
C GLY A 668 6.90 18.98 21.43
N VAL A 669 6.09 19.59 20.58
CA VAL A 669 4.87 20.27 20.97
C VAL A 669 3.66 19.45 20.48
N HIS A 670 2.48 19.66 21.08
CA HIS A 670 1.28 18.85 20.80
C HIS A 670 0.72 18.94 19.39
N GLN A 671 1.28 19.80 18.58
CA GLN A 671 0.87 20.01 17.21
C GLN A 671 2.03 19.73 16.29
N ASP A 672 1.86 18.81 15.36
CA ASP A 672 2.87 18.58 14.33
C ASP A 672 3.05 19.84 13.49
N GLY A 673 4.30 20.22 13.28
CA GLY A 673 4.65 21.31 12.38
C GLY A 673 4.68 20.84 10.93
N LEU A 674 4.22 21.68 10.00
CA LEU A 674 4.27 21.38 8.57
C LEU A 674 5.56 21.94 7.96
N VAL A 675 6.37 21.06 7.38
CA VAL A 675 7.42 21.43 6.42
C VAL A 675 6.83 21.27 5.02
N HIS A 676 6.47 22.39 4.41
CA HIS A 676 5.97 22.37 3.02
C HIS A 676 7.04 21.87 2.06
N VAL A 677 6.66 21.24 0.93
CA VAL A 677 7.60 20.68 -0.05
C VAL A 677 8.68 21.68 -0.50
N SER A 678 8.30 22.97 -0.63
CA SER A 678 9.23 24.05 -0.97
C SER A 678 10.20 24.43 0.15
N GLN A 679 10.02 23.91 1.37
CA GLN A 679 10.83 24.19 2.56
C GLN A 679 11.69 23.00 3.02
N ILE A 680 11.64 21.87 2.31
CA ILE A 680 12.39 20.67 2.66
C ILE A 680 13.88 20.82 2.30
N SER A 681 14.18 21.39 1.13
CA SER A 681 15.55 21.53 0.62
C SER A 681 15.71 22.80 -0.21
N ASP A 682 16.95 23.27 -0.32
CA ASP A 682 17.32 24.36 -1.23
C ASP A 682 17.21 23.95 -2.70
N LYS A 683 17.34 22.65 -2.99
CA LYS A 683 17.14 22.08 -4.34
C LYS A 683 15.65 21.81 -4.56
N PHE A 684 15.20 21.97 -5.79
CA PHE A 684 13.82 21.65 -6.16
C PHE A 684 13.53 20.16 -5.94
N ILE A 685 12.53 19.87 -5.12
CA ILE A 685 12.02 18.52 -4.86
C ILE A 685 10.61 18.44 -5.43
N LYS A 686 10.37 17.46 -6.30
CA LYS A 686 9.07 17.23 -6.93
C LYS A 686 8.13 16.48 -5.98
N ASN A 687 8.66 15.51 -5.24
CA ASN A 687 7.90 14.69 -4.31
C ASN A 687 8.60 14.71 -2.94
N PRO A 688 7.92 15.11 -1.85
CA PRO A 688 8.48 15.11 -0.49
C PRO A 688 9.09 13.76 -0.07
N ARG A 689 8.57 12.64 -0.57
CA ARG A 689 9.04 11.28 -0.27
C ARG A 689 10.41 10.96 -0.84
N ASP A 690 10.86 11.71 -1.83
CA ASP A 690 12.22 11.55 -2.37
C ASP A 690 13.28 12.05 -1.39
N ALA A 691 12.88 12.87 -0.41
CA ALA A 691 13.76 13.52 0.56
C ALA A 691 13.51 13.13 2.02
N LEU A 692 12.27 12.75 2.37
CA LEU A 692 11.86 12.49 3.76
C LEU A 692 11.06 11.20 3.87
N LYS A 693 11.26 10.48 4.98
CA LYS A 693 10.50 9.28 5.33
C LYS A 693 9.90 9.42 6.73
N VAL A 694 8.78 8.75 6.98
CA VAL A 694 8.21 8.66 8.32
C VAL A 694 9.21 8.03 9.27
N GLY A 695 9.42 8.64 10.43
CA GLY A 695 10.42 8.22 11.41
C GLY A 695 11.78 8.90 11.27
N ASP A 696 12.05 9.64 10.19
CA ASP A 696 13.29 10.40 10.06
C ASP A 696 13.40 11.45 11.17
N VAL A 697 14.58 11.57 11.76
CA VAL A 697 14.90 12.64 12.70
C VAL A 697 15.55 13.77 11.92
N VAL A 698 14.89 14.91 11.90
CA VAL A 698 15.29 16.08 11.11
C VAL A 698 15.53 17.31 11.98
N GLN A 699 16.44 18.16 11.53
CA GLN A 699 16.60 19.49 12.11
C GLN A 699 15.68 20.46 11.38
N VAL A 700 14.87 21.18 12.11
CA VAL A 700 13.92 22.16 11.56
C VAL A 700 14.03 23.48 12.25
N LYS A 701 13.68 24.55 11.53
CA LYS A 701 13.57 25.90 12.08
C LYS A 701 12.11 26.35 12.01
N VAL A 702 11.62 26.93 13.07
CA VAL A 702 10.27 27.49 13.14
C VAL A 702 10.18 28.73 12.25
N LEU A 703 9.29 28.72 11.27
CA LEU A 703 9.00 29.87 10.42
C LEU A 703 7.93 30.78 11.04
N SER A 704 6.83 30.18 11.45
CA SER A 704 5.72 30.90 12.10
C SER A 704 4.89 29.96 12.95
N VAL A 705 4.26 30.51 13.98
CA VAL A 705 3.32 29.82 14.86
C VAL A 705 2.01 30.58 14.86
N ASP A 706 0.92 29.96 14.46
CA ASP A 706 -0.45 30.47 14.56
C ASP A 706 -1.14 29.75 15.72
N THR A 707 -1.09 30.37 16.90
CA THR A 707 -1.66 29.81 18.13
C THR A 707 -3.18 29.68 18.06
N ALA A 708 -3.86 30.57 17.35
CA ALA A 708 -5.32 30.57 17.20
C ALA A 708 -5.81 29.40 16.35
N LYS A 709 -5.07 29.08 15.27
CA LYS A 709 -5.37 27.95 14.38
C LYS A 709 -4.59 26.68 14.72
N LYS A 710 -3.77 26.73 15.76
CA LYS A 710 -2.87 25.64 16.16
C LYS A 710 -2.03 25.12 14.98
N ARG A 711 -1.40 26.02 14.21
CA ARG A 711 -0.57 25.68 13.05
C ARG A 711 0.85 26.15 13.24
N ILE A 712 1.79 25.27 12.92
CA ILE A 712 3.23 25.53 12.98
C ILE A 712 3.79 25.34 11.59
N ALA A 713 4.43 26.37 11.04
CA ALA A 713 5.17 26.28 9.80
C ALA A 713 6.65 26.11 10.09
N LEU A 714 7.24 25.11 9.46
CA LEU A 714 8.65 24.74 9.66
C LEU A 714 9.41 24.81 8.34
N THR A 715 10.73 24.97 8.43
CA THR A 715 11.65 24.84 7.31
C THR A 715 12.87 24.00 7.68
N MET A 716 13.38 23.26 6.73
CA MET A 716 14.67 22.59 6.80
C MET A 716 15.76 23.34 6.03
N LYS A 717 15.38 24.39 5.27
CA LYS A 717 16.31 25.22 4.51
C LYS A 717 17.21 26.02 5.44
N GLY A 718 18.52 25.99 5.12
CA GLY A 718 19.52 26.69 5.90
C GLY A 718 19.78 26.11 7.29
N VAL A 719 19.28 24.90 7.56
CA VAL A 719 19.53 24.17 8.82
C VAL A 719 20.39 22.96 8.50
N PRO A 720 21.57 22.80 9.14
CA PRO A 720 22.41 21.61 8.93
C PRO A 720 21.68 20.35 9.36
N GLN A 721 21.55 19.38 8.47
CA GLN A 721 21.03 18.06 8.81
C GLN A 721 22.17 17.21 9.36
N SER A 722 21.98 16.60 10.54
CA SER A 722 23.01 15.78 11.23
C SER A 722 23.08 14.38 10.65
#